data_b082d474f68eae9561a34888685e1364
#
_entry.id   b082d474f68eae9561a34888685e1364
#
_cell.length_a   1.000
_cell.length_b   1.000
_cell.length_c   1.000
_cell.angle_alpha   90.00
_cell.angle_beta   90.00
_cell.angle_gamma   90.00
#
_symmetry.space_group_name_H-M   'P 1'
#
loop_
_entity.id
_entity.type
_entity.pdbx_description
1 polymer ?
#
loop_
_entity_poly.entity_id
_entity_poly.type
_entity_poly.pdbx_seq_one_letter_code
_entity_poly.pdbx_strand_id
1 'polypeptide(L)'
;MKSKISCFNKTIFKKNVTHFWPIWLVYMGYLVFALPVNLWLNMANYNRWDVYTQTQRQLMALSDTLGAVMNPLPTFIFAGVSIMAVFSYLYSARNANMIHALPVDRLELFVTNFSSAAAFMIIPQTFMFVITVFVCIAARVTYIQYVLYWYGTTVGITFFALAQGAAVAMLTGQIAAFPFYYVVANFLYVGVGSLAGTLINTLCFGVNESWEPKQSGILSPMYYLKQSVGVEQITDKDYMVTGIQLKGMQTVLIYVGIGVVLLVVAYVIYKRRQIETAGDLICISFIKPVFRWGIAVGLGMEFGVALTDTIRYRMPGKQMPFTLLMVCVLLMEILCFFVAQMLLKKSFRVLQKKRVAECAAVLGISAAFLIALEMDLFGIESYIPALSEIQSVSVNMDYPIQFEGEDAQTAMQLQQEILSQKDEFLASDEVFYVSFTYNRKDGSKVYRSYPVPVSAEYIGKADSTARKILALEEEPDRIRQYLFGKDYENNEYYAGSIGFDLNGRYEDYHFTREELEEIVAAVRADIDDGALAKYQLMSMWNYEDTEDGTDSENEKYYNNLFISYYNPDGVKEISTDYYTESVNTFGGLLGGSYTSRMVENGQDYYPYEKNGTACIEFGSDCTHLLETINRLGITTENRRLMTEEEYNEQYSQQ
;
A
#
# COMPACT_ATOMS: atom_id res chain seq x y z
N MET A 1 43.35 19.25 42.88
CA MET A 1 43.12 17.89 42.36
C MET A 1 42.22 18.01 41.13
N LYS A 2 42.75 17.82 39.91
CA LYS A 2 41.91 17.66 38.72
C LYS A 2 41.23 16.28 38.85
N SER A 3 39.93 16.25 39.19
CA SER A 3 39.16 15.02 39.16
C SER A 3 39.24 14.44 37.74
N LYS A 4 39.57 13.13 37.62
CA LYS A 4 39.46 12.43 36.34
C LYS A 4 38.03 12.66 35.84
N ILE A 5 37.90 13.29 34.69
CA ILE A 5 36.60 13.45 34.02
C ILE A 5 36.10 12.04 33.73
N SER A 6 35.19 11.54 34.56
CA SER A 6 34.50 10.28 34.33
C SER A 6 33.39 10.57 33.33
N CYS A 7 33.34 9.84 32.21
CA CYS A 7 32.25 9.98 31.25
C CYS A 7 31.02 9.14 31.63
N PHE A 8 31.07 8.36 32.72
CA PHE A 8 30.01 7.43 33.11
C PHE A 8 29.89 7.30 34.64
N ASN A 9 28.67 7.36 35.17
CA ASN A 9 28.34 7.26 36.58
C ASN A 9 27.63 5.95 36.93
N LYS A 10 28.35 5.02 37.54
CA LYS A 10 27.84 3.70 37.89
C LYS A 10 26.64 3.74 38.87
N THR A 11 26.61 4.74 39.77
CA THR A 11 25.55 4.87 40.79
C THR A 11 24.24 5.28 40.14
N ILE A 12 24.27 6.27 39.23
CA ILE A 12 23.10 6.72 38.47
C ILE A 12 22.62 5.61 37.56
N PHE A 13 23.52 4.91 36.87
CA PHE A 13 23.19 3.79 36.01
C PHE A 13 22.45 2.70 36.81
N LYS A 14 23.00 2.24 37.95
CA LYS A 14 22.37 1.24 38.80
C LYS A 14 20.98 1.68 39.28
N LYS A 15 20.84 2.96 39.68
CA LYS A 15 19.57 3.53 40.09
C LYS A 15 18.55 3.50 38.94
N ASN A 16 18.93 3.88 37.73
CA ASN A 16 18.05 3.85 36.57
C ASN A 16 17.58 2.43 36.27
N VAL A 17 18.49 1.44 36.23
CA VAL A 17 18.16 0.05 35.94
C VAL A 17 17.19 -0.53 36.99
N THR A 18 17.42 -0.23 38.27
CA THR A 18 16.55 -0.73 39.34
C THR A 18 15.22 0.01 39.44
N HIS A 19 15.19 1.31 39.11
CA HIS A 19 13.96 2.11 39.19
C HIS A 19 13.01 1.82 38.02
N PHE A 20 13.56 1.70 36.82
CA PHE A 20 12.78 1.47 35.58
C PHE A 20 12.71 -0.01 35.15
N TRP A 21 12.86 -0.94 36.12
CA TRP A 21 12.82 -2.37 35.85
C TRP A 21 11.58 -2.87 35.07
N PRO A 22 10.36 -2.28 35.22
CA PRO A 22 9.22 -2.78 34.47
C PRO A 22 9.40 -2.64 32.96
N ILE A 23 10.10 -1.58 32.48
CA ILE A 23 10.28 -1.32 31.05
C ILE A 23 11.07 -2.47 30.38
N TRP A 24 12.25 -2.79 30.91
CA TRP A 24 13.08 -3.84 30.32
C TRP A 24 12.53 -5.24 30.57
N LEU A 25 11.74 -5.44 31.66
CA LEU A 25 11.08 -6.72 31.92
C LEU A 25 9.93 -6.97 30.91
N VAL A 26 9.09 -5.97 30.65
CA VAL A 26 8.01 -6.07 29.67
C VAL A 26 8.60 -6.27 28.26
N TYR A 27 9.68 -5.56 27.93
CA TYR A 27 10.37 -5.77 26.67
C TYR A 27 10.97 -7.16 26.54
N MET A 28 11.57 -7.67 27.60
CA MET A 28 12.06 -9.05 27.64
C MET A 28 10.93 -10.07 27.46
N GLY A 29 9.79 -9.85 28.13
CA GLY A 29 8.59 -10.67 27.96
C GLY A 29 8.08 -10.68 26.52
N TYR A 30 8.02 -9.51 25.88
CA TYR A 30 7.71 -9.41 24.45
C TYR A 30 8.66 -10.28 23.60
N LEU A 31 9.98 -10.15 23.81
CA LEU A 31 10.98 -10.90 23.03
C LEU A 31 10.91 -12.42 23.26
N VAL A 32 10.55 -12.87 24.46
CA VAL A 32 10.33 -14.30 24.74
C VAL A 32 9.26 -14.89 23.83
N PHE A 33 8.13 -14.21 23.73
CA PHE A 33 7.03 -14.67 22.88
C PHE A 33 7.32 -14.48 21.39
N ALA A 34 7.91 -13.34 21.00
CA ALA A 34 8.15 -13.03 19.61
C ALA A 34 9.26 -13.89 18.96
N LEU A 35 10.21 -14.42 19.76
CA LEU A 35 11.35 -15.12 19.19
C LEU A 35 11.41 -16.61 19.62
N PRO A 36 11.88 -17.03 20.82
CA PRO A 36 12.04 -18.45 21.10
C PRO A 36 10.72 -19.23 21.15
N VAL A 37 9.66 -18.65 21.71
CA VAL A 37 8.35 -19.32 21.78
C VAL A 37 7.72 -19.41 20.39
N ASN A 38 7.75 -18.35 19.62
CA ASN A 38 7.21 -18.32 18.26
C ASN A 38 7.95 -19.30 17.34
N LEU A 39 9.29 -19.33 17.42
CA LEU A 39 10.10 -20.30 16.68
C LEU A 39 9.73 -21.74 17.02
N TRP A 40 9.57 -22.03 18.32
CA TRP A 40 9.18 -23.37 18.75
C TRP A 40 7.78 -23.76 18.25
N LEU A 41 6.82 -22.85 18.32
CA LEU A 41 5.46 -23.06 17.82
C LEU A 41 5.43 -23.27 16.31
N ASN A 42 6.14 -22.45 15.54
CA ASN A 42 6.23 -22.59 14.09
C ASN A 42 6.88 -23.92 13.69
N MET A 43 7.97 -24.31 14.35
CA MET A 43 8.59 -25.62 14.14
C MET A 43 7.62 -26.76 14.44
N ALA A 44 6.86 -26.69 15.55
CA ALA A 44 5.87 -27.71 15.90
C ALA A 44 4.71 -27.77 14.88
N ASN A 45 4.32 -26.61 14.34
CA ASN A 45 3.28 -26.53 13.31
C ASN A 45 3.74 -27.18 12.00
N TYR A 46 4.90 -26.77 11.46
CA TYR A 46 5.41 -27.32 10.21
C TYR A 46 5.80 -28.80 10.28
N ASN A 47 6.16 -29.30 11.45
CA ASN A 47 6.42 -30.73 11.64
C ASN A 47 5.18 -31.63 11.48
N ARG A 48 3.97 -31.07 11.45
CA ARG A 48 2.72 -31.82 11.19
C ARG A 48 2.49 -32.11 9.69
N TRP A 49 3.22 -31.45 8.80
CA TRP A 49 3.03 -31.55 7.36
C TRP A 49 4.11 -32.43 6.74
N ASP A 50 3.77 -33.66 6.41
CA ASP A 50 4.73 -34.64 5.85
C ASP A 50 5.18 -34.33 4.41
N VAL A 51 4.50 -33.39 3.74
CA VAL A 51 4.82 -32.95 2.36
C VAL A 51 6.18 -32.23 2.30
N TYR A 52 6.60 -31.54 3.37
CA TYR A 52 7.82 -30.74 3.38
C TYR A 52 9.02 -31.52 3.91
N THR A 53 10.17 -31.32 3.28
CA THR A 53 11.44 -31.81 3.79
C THR A 53 11.81 -31.14 5.13
N GLN A 54 12.69 -31.75 5.91
CA GLN A 54 13.15 -31.16 7.18
C GLN A 54 13.77 -29.76 6.97
N THR A 55 14.51 -29.56 5.87
CA THR A 55 15.11 -28.27 5.51
C THR A 55 14.05 -27.21 5.25
N GLN A 56 13.03 -27.54 4.47
CA GLN A 56 11.92 -26.62 4.16
C GLN A 56 11.17 -26.20 5.42
N ARG A 57 10.83 -27.16 6.31
CA ARG A 57 10.18 -26.88 7.59
C ARG A 57 10.99 -25.91 8.46
N GLN A 58 12.31 -26.07 8.50
CA GLN A 58 13.20 -25.17 9.25
C GLN A 58 13.23 -23.77 8.64
N LEU A 59 13.34 -23.66 7.31
CA LEU A 59 13.37 -22.38 6.60
C LEU A 59 12.04 -21.63 6.76
N MET A 60 10.90 -22.31 6.61
CA MET A 60 9.57 -21.74 6.82
C MET A 60 9.37 -21.25 8.26
N ALA A 61 9.71 -22.06 9.25
CA ALA A 61 9.60 -21.67 10.66
C ALA A 61 10.50 -20.47 11.01
N LEU A 62 11.69 -20.40 10.43
CA LEU A 62 12.60 -19.26 10.61
C LEU A 62 12.09 -18.02 9.92
N SER A 63 11.60 -18.11 8.68
CA SER A 63 11.09 -16.94 7.94
C SER A 63 9.89 -16.32 8.65
N ASP A 64 8.94 -17.13 9.12
CA ASP A 64 7.76 -16.63 9.85
C ASP A 64 8.15 -15.96 11.17
N THR A 65 9.06 -16.60 11.91
CA THR A 65 9.51 -16.06 13.20
C THR A 65 10.30 -14.77 13.01
N LEU A 66 11.24 -14.76 12.06
CA LEU A 66 12.08 -13.58 11.82
C LEU A 66 11.27 -12.46 11.13
N GLY A 67 10.35 -12.78 10.22
CA GLY A 67 9.44 -11.82 9.62
C GLY A 67 8.62 -11.07 10.67
N ALA A 68 8.12 -11.79 11.68
CA ALA A 68 7.37 -11.18 12.78
C ALA A 68 8.23 -10.27 13.67
N VAL A 69 9.43 -10.74 14.06
CA VAL A 69 10.26 -10.03 15.05
C VAL A 69 11.13 -8.93 14.44
N MET A 70 11.35 -8.94 13.12
CA MET A 70 12.09 -7.88 12.41
C MET A 70 11.26 -6.60 12.19
N ASN A 71 9.96 -6.63 12.51
CA ASN A 71 9.15 -5.41 12.50
C ASN A 71 9.76 -4.34 13.43
N PRO A 72 10.12 -3.15 12.93
CA PRO A 72 10.78 -2.12 13.74
C PRO A 72 9.85 -1.44 14.76
N LEU A 73 8.52 -1.52 14.59
CA LEU A 73 7.56 -0.79 15.42
C LEU A 73 7.72 -1.05 16.94
N PRO A 74 7.77 -2.29 17.42
CA PRO A 74 7.97 -2.53 18.86
C PRO A 74 9.28 -1.94 19.37
N THR A 75 10.36 -2.04 18.59
CA THR A 75 11.67 -1.47 18.94
C THR A 75 11.58 0.05 19.11
N PHE A 76 10.89 0.76 18.21
CA PHE A 76 10.69 2.21 18.34
C PHE A 76 9.84 2.57 19.55
N ILE A 77 8.77 1.83 19.83
CA ILE A 77 7.93 2.08 21.01
C ILE A 77 8.75 1.93 22.30
N PHE A 78 9.44 0.81 22.48
CA PHE A 78 10.22 0.56 23.68
C PHE A 78 11.41 1.52 23.81
N ALA A 79 12.05 1.93 22.70
CA ALA A 79 13.11 2.93 22.69
C ALA A 79 12.58 4.30 23.14
N GLY A 80 11.43 4.72 22.61
CA GLY A 80 10.77 5.97 23.02
C GLY A 80 10.43 5.98 24.50
N VAL A 81 9.82 4.90 25.02
CA VAL A 81 9.50 4.75 26.45
C VAL A 81 10.76 4.76 27.31
N SER A 82 11.81 4.06 26.88
CA SER A 82 13.09 4.01 27.62
C SER A 82 13.75 5.38 27.72
N ILE A 83 13.80 6.14 26.63
CA ILE A 83 14.34 7.51 26.62
C ILE A 83 13.47 8.45 27.46
N MET A 84 12.15 8.38 27.31
CA MET A 84 11.22 9.18 28.09
C MET A 84 11.39 8.95 29.60
N ALA A 85 11.62 7.71 30.01
CA ALA A 85 11.84 7.33 31.41
C ALA A 85 13.15 7.91 31.95
N VAL A 86 14.29 7.67 31.29
CA VAL A 86 15.61 8.09 31.82
C VAL A 86 15.80 9.61 31.77
N PHE A 87 15.15 10.31 30.83
CA PHE A 87 15.18 11.77 30.73
C PHE A 87 13.97 12.46 31.36
N SER A 88 13.10 11.73 32.08
CA SER A 88 11.89 12.26 32.71
C SER A 88 12.13 13.45 33.63
N TYR A 89 13.30 13.53 34.26
CA TYR A 89 13.69 14.63 35.12
C TYR A 89 13.75 16.00 34.40
N LEU A 90 13.97 16.02 33.09
CA LEU A 90 14.02 17.23 32.26
C LEU A 90 12.67 17.93 32.09
N TYR A 91 11.56 17.21 32.36
CA TYR A 91 10.19 17.70 32.16
C TYR A 91 9.59 18.38 33.39
N SER A 92 10.31 18.35 34.54
CA SER A 92 9.89 18.99 35.78
C SER A 92 11.01 19.88 36.30
N ALA A 93 10.74 21.18 36.48
CA ALA A 93 11.73 22.13 36.97
C ALA A 93 12.33 21.72 38.34
N ARG A 94 11.48 21.14 39.23
CA ARG A 94 11.93 20.64 40.55
C ARG A 94 12.95 19.51 40.39
N ASN A 95 12.63 18.50 39.54
CA ASN A 95 13.52 17.34 39.34
C ASN A 95 14.79 17.75 38.58
N ALA A 96 14.66 18.63 37.56
CA ALA A 96 15.80 19.13 36.82
C ALA A 96 16.79 19.87 37.73
N ASN A 97 16.31 20.77 38.60
CA ASN A 97 17.14 21.48 39.58
C ASN A 97 17.85 20.50 40.54
N MET A 98 17.12 19.50 41.05
CA MET A 98 17.68 18.50 41.97
C MET A 98 18.80 17.68 41.30
N ILE A 99 18.60 17.22 40.07
CA ILE A 99 19.60 16.41 39.36
C ILE A 99 20.80 17.24 38.94
N HIS A 100 20.62 18.48 38.48
CA HIS A 100 21.71 19.35 38.09
C HIS A 100 22.47 19.97 39.27
N ALA A 101 21.97 19.87 40.52
CA ALA A 101 22.68 20.21 41.75
C ALA A 101 23.67 19.11 42.19
N LEU A 102 23.62 17.91 41.61
CA LEU A 102 24.59 16.87 41.87
C LEU A 102 25.95 17.23 41.30
N PRO A 103 27.05 16.83 41.95
CA PRO A 103 28.41 17.08 41.49
C PRO A 103 28.79 16.16 40.32
N VAL A 104 28.03 16.22 39.23
CA VAL A 104 28.15 15.36 38.03
C VAL A 104 28.13 16.26 36.79
N ASP A 105 29.08 16.09 35.90
CA ASP A 105 29.13 16.84 34.65
C ASP A 105 27.93 16.51 33.74
N ARG A 106 27.49 17.51 32.94
CA ARG A 106 26.37 17.29 31.98
C ARG A 106 26.66 16.18 30.98
N LEU A 107 27.92 16.03 30.55
CA LEU A 107 28.30 14.92 29.64
C LEU A 107 28.15 13.57 30.33
N GLU A 108 28.66 13.44 31.55
CA GLU A 108 28.59 12.22 32.35
C GLU A 108 27.12 11.81 32.58
N LEU A 109 26.27 12.80 32.92
CA LEU A 109 24.84 12.55 33.12
C LEU A 109 24.12 12.12 31.83
N PHE A 110 24.42 12.80 30.71
CA PHE A 110 23.81 12.47 29.40
C PHE A 110 24.20 11.06 28.94
N VAL A 111 25.50 10.75 28.95
CA VAL A 111 26.02 9.44 28.54
C VAL A 111 25.50 8.35 29.46
N THR A 112 25.44 8.56 30.78
CA THR A 112 24.92 7.56 31.72
C THR A 112 23.44 7.26 31.51
N ASN A 113 22.61 8.29 31.30
CA ASN A 113 21.19 8.11 31.02
C ASN A 113 20.95 7.41 29.68
N PHE A 114 21.66 7.83 28.61
CA PHE A 114 21.57 7.17 27.32
C PHE A 114 22.00 5.70 27.39
N SER A 115 23.13 5.41 28.08
CA SER A 115 23.60 4.06 28.29
C SER A 115 22.62 3.21 29.11
N SER A 116 21.89 3.83 30.06
CA SER A 116 20.83 3.15 30.81
C SER A 116 19.69 2.73 29.90
N ALA A 117 19.21 3.62 29.01
CA ALA A 117 18.17 3.30 28.03
C ALA A 117 18.63 2.22 27.05
N ALA A 118 19.89 2.30 26.58
CA ALA A 118 20.48 1.27 25.72
C ALA A 118 20.52 -0.10 26.43
N ALA A 119 20.89 -0.12 27.71
CA ALA A 119 20.92 -1.36 28.50
C ALA A 119 19.54 -1.99 28.67
N PHE A 120 18.46 -1.17 28.80
CA PHE A 120 17.08 -1.66 28.93
C PHE A 120 16.63 -2.48 27.70
N MET A 121 17.22 -2.24 26.55
CA MET A 121 16.88 -2.92 25.32
C MET A 121 17.92 -3.95 24.89
N ILE A 122 19.21 -3.56 24.85
CA ILE A 122 20.27 -4.42 24.30
C ILE A 122 20.50 -5.64 25.19
N ILE A 123 20.41 -5.52 26.52
CA ILE A 123 20.61 -6.67 27.44
C ILE A 123 19.53 -7.73 27.22
N PRO A 124 18.21 -7.41 27.23
CA PRO A 124 17.16 -8.38 26.86
C PRO A 124 17.33 -8.97 25.45
N GLN A 125 17.69 -8.17 24.45
CA GLN A 125 17.95 -8.67 23.09
C GLN A 125 19.09 -9.70 23.07
N THR A 126 20.21 -9.40 23.73
CA THR A 126 21.36 -10.31 23.83
C THR A 126 20.98 -11.60 24.55
N PHE A 127 20.21 -11.49 25.64
CA PHE A 127 19.76 -12.65 26.39
C PHE A 127 18.82 -13.54 25.55
N MET A 128 17.88 -12.95 24.84
CA MET A 128 16.97 -13.68 23.96
C MET A 128 17.67 -14.26 22.73
N PHE A 129 18.65 -13.56 22.16
CA PHE A 129 19.52 -14.10 21.12
C PHE A 129 20.18 -15.40 21.59
N VAL A 130 20.81 -15.40 22.77
CA VAL A 130 21.46 -16.59 23.33
C VAL A 130 20.47 -17.74 23.54
N ILE A 131 19.30 -17.46 24.15
CA ILE A 131 18.26 -18.49 24.35
C ILE A 131 17.79 -19.06 23.01
N THR A 132 17.55 -18.20 22.00
CA THR A 132 17.08 -18.67 20.69
C THR A 132 18.13 -19.53 19.99
N VAL A 133 19.42 -19.18 20.10
CA VAL A 133 20.50 -20.04 19.60
C VAL A 133 20.47 -21.42 20.29
N PHE A 134 20.25 -21.49 21.60
CA PHE A 134 20.09 -22.77 22.29
C PHE A 134 18.85 -23.55 21.79
N VAL A 135 17.74 -22.88 21.55
CA VAL A 135 16.54 -23.50 20.96
C VAL A 135 16.84 -24.04 19.56
N CYS A 136 17.55 -23.29 18.73
CA CYS A 136 17.97 -23.74 17.41
C CYS A 136 18.86 -24.98 17.48
N ILE A 137 19.83 -25.00 18.38
CA ILE A 137 20.73 -26.17 18.60
C ILE A 137 19.92 -27.39 19.06
N ALA A 138 19.02 -27.22 20.02
CA ALA A 138 18.16 -28.28 20.53
C ALA A 138 17.20 -28.84 19.47
N ALA A 139 16.66 -27.98 18.62
CA ALA A 139 15.80 -28.34 17.49
C ALA A 139 16.58 -28.81 16.25
N ARG A 140 17.92 -28.88 16.32
CA ARG A 140 18.82 -29.23 15.21
C ARG A 140 18.63 -28.33 13.96
N VAL A 141 18.35 -27.05 14.18
CA VAL A 141 18.26 -26.04 13.10
C VAL A 141 19.66 -25.67 12.66
N THR A 142 19.95 -25.83 11.37
CA THR A 142 21.29 -25.59 10.79
C THR A 142 21.55 -24.12 10.45
N TYR A 143 20.53 -23.28 10.42
CA TYR A 143 20.55 -21.91 9.87
C TYR A 143 20.68 -20.82 10.95
N ILE A 144 21.57 -21.00 11.91
CA ILE A 144 21.77 -20.07 13.06
C ILE A 144 22.22 -18.66 12.58
N GLN A 145 22.88 -18.56 11.42
CA GLN A 145 23.33 -17.28 10.85
C GLN A 145 22.18 -16.28 10.69
N TYR A 146 20.95 -16.72 10.44
CA TYR A 146 19.80 -15.81 10.30
C TYR A 146 19.41 -15.17 11.63
N VAL A 147 19.55 -15.91 12.75
CA VAL A 147 19.31 -15.37 14.09
C VAL A 147 20.38 -14.33 14.46
N LEU A 148 21.64 -14.57 14.07
CA LEU A 148 22.72 -13.60 14.24
C LEU A 148 22.48 -12.31 13.42
N TYR A 149 21.99 -12.45 12.20
CA TYR A 149 21.62 -11.30 11.35
C TYR A 149 20.49 -10.49 12.00
N TRP A 150 19.43 -11.15 12.48
CA TRP A 150 18.37 -10.51 13.23
C TRP A 150 18.92 -9.71 14.43
N TYR A 151 19.80 -10.30 15.21
CA TYR A 151 20.40 -9.62 16.37
C TYR A 151 21.14 -8.35 15.95
N GLY A 152 21.98 -8.43 14.94
CA GLY A 152 22.73 -7.28 14.42
C GLY A 152 21.85 -6.15 13.92
N THR A 153 20.82 -6.48 13.12
CA THR A 153 19.86 -5.49 12.59
C THR A 153 19.04 -4.86 13.71
N THR A 154 18.55 -5.66 14.67
CA THR A 154 17.71 -5.16 15.77
C THR A 154 18.50 -4.26 16.72
N VAL A 155 19.76 -4.59 17.02
CA VAL A 155 20.66 -3.72 17.83
C VAL A 155 20.92 -2.39 17.11
N GLY A 156 21.16 -2.43 15.79
CA GLY A 156 21.35 -1.21 14.98
C GLY A 156 20.11 -0.32 14.98
N ILE A 157 18.93 -0.89 14.76
CA ILE A 157 17.65 -0.17 14.82
C ILE A 157 17.42 0.41 16.21
N THR A 158 17.69 -0.36 17.25
CA THR A 158 17.59 0.09 18.66
C THR A 158 18.47 1.29 18.93
N PHE A 159 19.73 1.26 18.50
CA PHE A 159 20.65 2.38 18.66
C PHE A 159 20.13 3.66 17.99
N PHE A 160 19.67 3.54 16.74
CA PHE A 160 19.10 4.67 16.01
C PHE A 160 17.84 5.22 16.71
N ALA A 161 16.89 4.35 17.07
CA ALA A 161 15.63 4.74 17.70
C ALA A 161 15.86 5.46 19.05
N LEU A 162 16.84 4.99 19.85
CA LEU A 162 17.25 5.64 21.09
C LEU A 162 17.92 6.99 20.84
N ALA A 163 18.80 7.09 19.83
CA ALA A 163 19.47 8.34 19.48
C ALA A 163 18.48 9.41 18.99
N GLN A 164 17.54 9.01 18.13
CA GLN A 164 16.44 9.87 17.67
C GLN A 164 15.55 10.30 18.85
N GLY A 165 15.17 9.35 19.72
CA GLY A 165 14.41 9.64 20.94
C GLY A 165 15.14 10.63 21.84
N ALA A 166 16.46 10.48 22.02
CA ALA A 166 17.28 11.43 22.81
C ALA A 166 17.25 12.83 22.18
N ALA A 167 17.37 12.95 20.86
CA ALA A 167 17.27 14.24 20.18
C ALA A 167 15.89 14.88 20.40
N VAL A 168 14.82 14.13 20.25
CA VAL A 168 13.44 14.59 20.50
C VAL A 168 13.24 15.00 21.96
N ALA A 169 13.78 14.24 22.94
CA ALA A 169 13.68 14.58 24.36
C ALA A 169 14.32 15.92 24.71
N MET A 170 15.35 16.33 23.96
CA MET A 170 16.00 17.63 24.17
C MET A 170 15.19 18.81 23.59
N LEU A 171 14.30 18.57 22.61
CA LEU A 171 13.48 19.61 21.98
C LEU A 171 12.27 20.01 22.82
N THR A 172 11.73 19.09 23.62
CA THR A 172 10.55 19.35 24.45
C THR A 172 10.87 19.43 25.93
N GLY A 173 10.12 20.27 26.66
CA GLY A 173 10.13 20.36 28.11
C GLY A 173 8.91 19.72 28.79
N GLN A 174 8.02 19.08 28.01
CA GLN A 174 6.80 18.47 28.49
C GLN A 174 6.74 16.98 28.12
N ILE A 175 6.52 16.13 29.12
CA ILE A 175 6.53 14.68 28.95
C ILE A 175 5.44 14.21 27.95
N ALA A 176 4.24 14.80 27.99
CA ALA A 176 3.14 14.45 27.11
C ALA A 176 3.38 14.83 25.63
N ALA A 177 4.28 15.79 25.36
CA ALA A 177 4.63 16.19 24.00
C ALA A 177 5.67 15.28 23.36
N PHE A 178 6.44 14.55 24.15
CA PHE A 178 7.49 13.66 23.65
C PHE A 178 6.97 12.60 22.66
N PRO A 179 5.94 11.79 22.98
CA PRO A 179 5.42 10.80 22.06
C PRO A 179 4.98 11.41 20.73
N PHE A 180 4.31 12.56 20.77
CA PHE A 180 3.86 13.29 19.59
C PHE A 180 5.04 13.66 18.67
N TYR A 181 6.07 14.33 19.21
CA TYR A 181 7.25 14.69 18.40
C TYR A 181 8.02 13.48 17.91
N TYR A 182 8.05 12.41 18.70
CA TYR A 182 8.72 11.18 18.30
C TYR A 182 8.01 10.51 17.12
N VAL A 183 6.67 10.47 17.12
CA VAL A 183 5.86 10.00 15.98
C VAL A 183 6.07 10.90 14.77
N VAL A 184 5.98 12.22 14.94
CA VAL A 184 6.22 13.19 13.86
C VAL A 184 7.61 12.99 13.23
N ALA A 185 8.65 12.81 14.02
CA ALA A 185 10.01 12.59 13.52
C ALA A 185 10.14 11.28 12.70
N ASN A 186 9.26 10.31 12.91
CA ASN A 186 9.27 9.03 12.21
C ASN A 186 8.39 8.98 10.96
N PHE A 187 7.37 9.84 10.86
CA PHE A 187 6.36 9.78 9.81
C PHE A 187 6.17 11.08 9.03
N LEU A 188 6.92 12.14 9.36
CA LEU A 188 6.70 13.48 8.79
C LEU A 188 6.71 13.48 7.25
N TYR A 189 7.71 12.87 6.64
CA TYR A 189 7.83 12.85 5.17
C TYR A 189 6.70 12.06 4.51
N VAL A 190 6.40 10.87 5.06
CA VAL A 190 5.29 10.03 4.57
C VAL A 190 3.96 10.75 4.79
N GLY A 191 3.75 11.38 5.94
CA GLY A 191 2.53 12.14 6.23
C GLY A 191 2.32 13.32 5.29
N VAL A 192 3.37 14.10 5.01
CA VAL A 192 3.30 15.22 4.05
C VAL A 192 3.05 14.71 2.63
N GLY A 193 3.72 13.62 2.23
CA GLY A 193 3.53 13.03 0.91
C GLY A 193 2.13 12.43 0.73
N SER A 194 1.62 11.72 1.75
CA SER A 194 0.26 11.19 1.74
C SER A 194 -0.78 12.30 1.63
N LEU A 195 -0.62 13.38 2.42
CA LEU A 195 -1.50 14.55 2.32
C LEU A 195 -1.45 15.17 0.92
N ALA A 196 -0.24 15.36 0.36
CA ALA A 196 -0.09 15.90 -0.98
C ALA A 196 -0.75 14.99 -2.03
N GLY A 197 -0.55 13.66 -1.93
CA GLY A 197 -1.20 12.67 -2.79
C GLY A 197 -2.73 12.73 -2.68
N THR A 198 -3.27 12.80 -1.47
CA THR A 198 -4.72 12.93 -1.24
C THR A 198 -5.27 14.21 -1.87
N LEU A 199 -4.60 15.35 -1.72
CA LEU A 199 -5.03 16.60 -2.33
C LEU A 199 -4.97 16.55 -3.86
N ILE A 200 -3.91 15.98 -4.43
CA ILE A 200 -3.76 15.80 -5.88
C ILE A 200 -4.86 14.89 -6.41
N ASN A 201 -5.11 13.74 -5.79
CA ASN A 201 -6.16 12.81 -6.20
C ASN A 201 -7.57 13.40 -6.05
N THR A 202 -7.75 14.34 -5.12
CA THR A 202 -9.05 14.99 -4.89
C THR A 202 -9.32 16.12 -5.88
N LEU A 203 -8.28 16.88 -6.26
CA LEU A 203 -8.41 18.10 -7.03
C LEU A 203 -8.03 17.94 -8.52
N CYS A 204 -7.10 17.02 -8.84
CA CYS A 204 -6.64 16.83 -10.21
C CYS A 204 -7.45 15.74 -10.91
N PHE A 205 -8.15 16.11 -11.97
CA PHE A 205 -8.99 15.19 -12.74
C PHE A 205 -8.19 14.04 -13.33
N GLY A 206 -8.68 12.81 -13.13
CA GLY A 206 -8.07 11.60 -13.67
C GLY A 206 -6.79 11.14 -12.97
N VAL A 207 -6.33 11.83 -11.92
CA VAL A 207 -5.20 11.38 -11.12
C VAL A 207 -5.71 10.50 -9.99
N ASN A 208 -5.33 9.22 -10.01
CA ASN A 208 -5.68 8.24 -8.98
C ASN A 208 -4.44 7.41 -8.64
N GLU A 209 -3.36 8.09 -8.30
CA GLU A 209 -2.12 7.44 -7.90
C GLU A 209 -2.02 7.36 -6.39
N SER A 210 -1.83 6.15 -5.86
CA SER A 210 -1.38 5.99 -4.48
C SER A 210 0.05 6.53 -4.37
N TRP A 211 0.23 7.60 -3.58
CA TRP A 211 1.57 8.10 -3.32
C TRP A 211 2.34 7.10 -2.47
N GLU A 212 3.30 6.43 -3.07
CA GLU A 212 4.25 5.56 -2.36
C GLU A 212 5.62 6.26 -2.26
N PRO A 213 6.14 6.42 -1.03
CA PRO A 213 7.46 6.99 -0.84
C PRO A 213 8.54 5.97 -1.23
N LYS A 214 8.91 5.95 -2.52
CA LYS A 214 9.99 5.08 -3.02
C LYS A 214 11.31 5.42 -2.28
N GLN A 215 12.44 5.57 -2.91
CA GLN A 215 13.76 5.75 -2.30
C GLN A 215 13.90 6.96 -1.34
N SER A 216 13.05 7.97 -1.44
CA SER A 216 13.05 9.15 -0.55
C SER A 216 12.47 8.91 0.84
N GLY A 217 11.90 7.75 1.09
CA GLY A 217 11.32 7.37 2.40
C GLY A 217 12.30 7.38 3.58
N ILE A 218 13.60 7.53 3.33
CA ILE A 218 14.66 7.65 4.36
C ILE A 218 14.40 8.76 5.38
N LEU A 219 13.63 9.80 5.03
CA LEU A 219 13.20 10.86 5.93
C LEU A 219 12.06 10.46 6.88
N SER A 220 11.48 9.27 6.71
CA SER A 220 10.52 8.65 7.62
C SER A 220 11.06 7.31 8.12
N PRO A 221 11.94 7.34 9.11
CA PRO A 221 12.79 6.19 9.47
C PRO A 221 12.02 4.91 9.76
N MET A 222 10.96 4.98 10.55
CA MET A 222 10.21 3.79 10.93
C MET A 222 9.49 3.18 9.72
N TYR A 223 8.90 4.01 8.84
CA TYR A 223 8.25 3.56 7.63
C TYR A 223 9.26 2.91 6.68
N TYR A 224 10.37 3.58 6.42
CA TYR A 224 11.40 3.10 5.51
C TYR A 224 12.10 1.83 6.01
N LEU A 225 12.37 1.74 7.33
CA LEU A 225 12.91 0.52 7.94
C LEU A 225 11.93 -0.65 7.84
N LYS A 226 10.61 -0.40 8.00
CA LYS A 226 9.60 -1.45 7.84
C LYS A 226 9.58 -2.03 6.42
N GLN A 227 9.80 -1.21 5.38
CA GLN A 227 9.85 -1.67 3.99
C GLN A 227 11.20 -2.29 3.60
N SER A 228 12.30 -1.74 4.15
CA SER A 228 13.66 -2.13 3.73
C SER A 228 14.23 -3.30 4.51
N VAL A 229 13.76 -3.52 5.74
CA VAL A 229 14.28 -4.58 6.65
C VAL A 229 13.25 -5.68 6.76
N GLY A 230 13.62 -6.87 6.34
CA GLY A 230 12.70 -8.00 6.36
C GLY A 230 13.32 -9.31 5.92
N VAL A 231 12.45 -10.27 5.75
CA VAL A 231 12.77 -11.63 5.30
C VAL A 231 12.18 -11.84 3.91
N GLU A 232 12.94 -12.41 3.01
CA GLU A 232 12.50 -12.84 1.70
C GLU A 232 12.67 -14.35 1.59
N GLN A 233 11.59 -15.06 1.31
CA GLN A 233 11.64 -16.48 0.99
C GLN A 233 12.03 -16.68 -0.46
N ILE A 234 12.91 -17.62 -0.72
CA ILE A 234 13.29 -18.03 -2.06
C ILE A 234 12.56 -19.35 -2.33
N THR A 235 11.69 -19.35 -3.33
CA THR A 235 10.93 -20.52 -3.75
C THR A 235 11.40 -21.02 -5.13
N ASP A 236 11.23 -22.30 -5.38
CA ASP A 236 11.37 -22.86 -6.73
C ASP A 236 10.07 -22.73 -7.55
N LYS A 237 10.08 -23.27 -8.77
CA LYS A 237 8.90 -23.27 -9.67
C LYS A 237 7.70 -24.04 -9.14
N ASP A 238 7.91 -24.94 -8.19
CA ASP A 238 6.85 -25.73 -7.53
C ASP A 238 6.39 -25.03 -6.22
N TYR A 239 6.72 -23.74 -6.05
CA TYR A 239 6.44 -22.90 -4.86
C TYR A 239 7.05 -23.45 -3.55
N MET A 240 8.04 -24.34 -3.65
CA MET A 240 8.71 -24.91 -2.47
C MET A 240 9.84 -24.01 -2.00
N VAL A 241 9.88 -23.73 -0.69
CA VAL A 241 10.92 -22.86 -0.10
C VAL A 241 12.27 -23.55 -0.16
N THR A 242 13.20 -22.96 -0.90
CA THR A 242 14.58 -23.45 -1.09
C THR A 242 15.60 -22.65 -0.28
N GLY A 243 15.26 -21.43 0.15
CA GLY A 243 16.16 -20.56 0.90
C GLY A 243 15.45 -19.38 1.55
N ILE A 244 16.23 -18.61 2.32
CA ILE A 244 15.81 -17.35 2.93
C ILE A 244 16.89 -16.31 2.65
N GLN A 245 16.49 -15.12 2.28
CA GLN A 245 17.37 -13.94 2.20
C GLN A 245 16.90 -12.89 3.20
N LEU A 246 17.82 -12.40 4.02
CA LEU A 246 17.55 -11.31 4.94
C LEU A 246 18.02 -9.98 4.32
N LYS A 247 17.10 -9.00 4.26
CA LYS A 247 17.34 -7.69 3.64
C LYS A 247 17.50 -6.59 4.70
N GLY A 248 18.17 -5.50 4.31
CA GLY A 248 18.13 -4.22 5.04
C GLY A 248 19.32 -3.91 5.93
N MET A 249 20.37 -4.75 6.03
CA MET A 249 21.55 -4.45 6.85
C MET A 249 22.23 -3.14 6.42
N GLN A 250 22.33 -2.87 5.11
CA GLN A 250 22.92 -1.60 4.62
C GLN A 250 22.11 -0.39 5.08
N THR A 251 20.77 -0.48 4.99
CA THR A 251 19.86 0.56 5.46
C THR A 251 20.04 0.80 6.96
N VAL A 252 20.15 -0.26 7.76
CA VAL A 252 20.38 -0.17 9.21
C VAL A 252 21.72 0.51 9.50
N LEU A 253 22.78 0.19 8.77
CA LEU A 253 24.08 0.84 8.95
C LEU A 253 24.04 2.34 8.63
N ILE A 254 23.30 2.75 7.59
CA ILE A 254 23.06 4.17 7.29
C ILE A 254 22.37 4.85 8.47
N TYR A 255 21.31 4.25 9.01
CA TYR A 255 20.62 4.81 10.17
C TYR A 255 21.46 4.80 11.45
N VAL A 256 22.34 3.84 11.64
CA VAL A 256 23.32 3.89 12.73
C VAL A 256 24.22 5.12 12.59
N GLY A 257 24.71 5.41 11.38
CA GLY A 257 25.49 6.62 11.10
C GLY A 257 24.68 7.91 11.40
N ILE A 258 23.44 7.98 10.93
CA ILE A 258 22.52 9.09 11.25
C ILE A 258 22.29 9.19 12.77
N GLY A 259 22.12 8.05 13.45
CA GLY A 259 21.96 7.97 14.90
C GLY A 259 23.13 8.58 15.68
N VAL A 260 24.37 8.33 15.24
CA VAL A 260 25.56 8.95 15.83
C VAL A 260 25.50 10.48 15.72
N VAL A 261 25.15 11.00 14.54
CA VAL A 261 24.99 12.45 14.32
C VAL A 261 23.89 13.02 15.22
N LEU A 262 22.73 12.36 15.28
CA LEU A 262 21.62 12.78 16.14
C LEU A 262 21.98 12.77 17.62
N LEU A 263 22.77 11.80 18.07
CA LEU A 263 23.24 11.73 19.46
C LEU A 263 24.16 12.90 19.80
N VAL A 264 25.07 13.28 18.90
CA VAL A 264 25.93 14.45 19.05
C VAL A 264 25.08 15.73 19.10
N VAL A 265 24.13 15.89 18.21
CA VAL A 265 23.19 17.02 18.19
C VAL A 265 22.37 17.08 19.48
N ALA A 266 21.85 15.95 19.94
CA ALA A 266 21.12 15.83 21.20
C ALA A 266 21.97 16.33 22.38
N TYR A 267 23.24 15.91 22.44
CA TYR A 267 24.16 16.38 23.50
C TYR A 267 24.43 17.89 23.42
N VAL A 268 24.66 18.45 22.22
CA VAL A 268 24.88 19.89 22.04
C VAL A 268 23.66 20.70 22.51
N ILE A 269 22.44 20.24 22.14
CA ILE A 269 21.21 20.87 22.61
C ILE A 269 21.09 20.75 24.13
N TYR A 270 21.35 19.55 24.71
CA TYR A 270 21.32 19.32 26.14
C TYR A 270 22.27 20.23 26.92
N LYS A 271 23.50 20.41 26.40
CA LYS A 271 24.49 21.28 26.99
C LYS A 271 24.05 22.75 27.08
N ARG A 272 23.29 23.21 26.05
CA ARG A 272 22.79 24.59 25.94
C ARG A 272 21.41 24.80 26.57
N ARG A 273 20.74 23.73 26.93
CA ARG A 273 19.36 23.77 27.46
C ARG A 273 19.34 24.49 28.81
N GLN A 274 18.39 25.44 28.93
CA GLN A 274 18.10 26.14 30.18
C GLN A 274 17.08 25.34 30.99
N ILE A 275 17.25 25.29 32.32
CA ILE A 275 16.37 24.53 33.22
C ILE A 275 14.95 25.12 33.24
N GLU A 276 14.84 26.41 33.03
CA GLU A 276 13.58 27.18 32.99
C GLU A 276 12.63 26.74 31.88
N THR A 277 13.15 26.07 30.83
CA THR A 277 12.32 25.53 29.77
C THR A 277 11.56 24.23 30.14
N ALA A 278 11.76 23.72 31.36
CA ALA A 278 11.02 22.59 31.88
C ALA A 278 9.52 22.93 31.96
N GLY A 279 8.70 22.04 31.34
CA GLY A 279 7.26 22.26 31.18
C GLY A 279 6.87 23.00 29.91
N ASP A 280 7.81 23.57 29.12
CA ASP A 280 7.48 24.16 27.82
C ASP A 280 7.26 23.09 26.75
N LEU A 281 6.28 23.31 25.87
CA LEU A 281 5.99 22.40 24.76
C LEU A 281 7.22 22.28 23.85
N ILE A 282 7.86 23.43 23.55
CA ILE A 282 9.08 23.51 22.72
C ILE A 282 10.12 24.38 23.46
N CYS A 283 11.28 23.78 23.71
CA CYS A 283 12.38 24.45 24.39
C CYS A 283 13.15 25.44 23.50
N ILE A 284 13.08 25.30 22.18
CA ILE A 284 13.86 26.09 21.22
C ILE A 284 12.95 27.10 20.53
N SER A 285 13.26 28.40 20.72
CA SER A 285 12.36 29.49 20.32
C SER A 285 12.11 29.60 18.81
N PHE A 286 13.11 29.30 17.97
CA PHE A 286 12.95 29.39 16.51
C PHE A 286 12.07 28.27 15.93
N ILE A 287 11.89 27.14 16.64
CA ILE A 287 11.02 26.02 16.21
C ILE A 287 9.54 26.32 16.51
N LYS A 288 9.22 27.23 17.43
CA LYS A 288 7.84 27.56 17.81
C LYS A 288 6.95 28.02 16.61
N PRO A 289 7.41 28.90 15.70
CA PRO A 289 6.66 29.24 14.49
C PRO A 289 6.48 28.04 13.55
N VAL A 290 7.55 27.26 13.31
CA VAL A 290 7.52 26.08 12.44
C VAL A 290 6.49 25.05 12.93
N PHE A 291 6.47 24.79 14.23
CA PHE A 291 5.47 23.91 14.83
C PHE A 291 4.05 24.42 14.60
N ARG A 292 3.78 25.71 14.85
CA ARG A 292 2.45 26.29 14.68
C ARG A 292 1.97 26.22 13.24
N TRP A 293 2.83 26.56 12.29
CA TRP A 293 2.49 26.50 10.85
C TRP A 293 2.36 25.06 10.37
N GLY A 294 3.25 24.16 10.81
CA GLY A 294 3.19 22.75 10.48
C GLY A 294 1.91 22.06 10.99
N ILE A 295 1.47 22.40 12.21
CA ILE A 295 0.18 21.91 12.74
C ILE A 295 -1.00 22.53 11.98
N ALA A 296 -0.96 23.83 11.70
CA ALA A 296 -2.04 24.50 10.98
C ALA A 296 -2.21 23.90 9.58
N VAL A 297 -1.14 23.84 8.79
CA VAL A 297 -1.20 23.32 7.42
C VAL A 297 -1.37 21.80 7.40
N GLY A 298 -0.50 21.05 8.10
CA GLY A 298 -0.52 19.59 8.05
C GLY A 298 -1.83 19.01 8.60
N LEU A 299 -2.11 19.23 9.89
CA LEU A 299 -3.34 18.70 10.50
C LEU A 299 -4.59 19.46 10.06
N GLY A 300 -4.48 20.76 9.76
CA GLY A 300 -5.61 21.55 9.29
C GLY A 300 -6.12 21.09 7.92
N MET A 301 -5.22 20.85 6.97
CA MET A 301 -5.58 20.29 5.65
C MET A 301 -6.14 18.88 5.80
N GLU A 302 -5.48 18.00 6.56
CA GLU A 302 -5.93 16.61 6.75
C GLU A 302 -7.34 16.55 7.35
N PHE A 303 -7.59 17.30 8.43
CA PHE A 303 -8.92 17.36 9.03
C PHE A 303 -9.93 18.09 8.13
N GLY A 304 -9.49 19.03 7.30
CA GLY A 304 -10.35 19.71 6.33
C GLY A 304 -10.82 18.76 5.25
N VAL A 305 -9.92 17.94 4.68
CA VAL A 305 -10.26 16.88 3.71
C VAL A 305 -11.20 15.87 4.36
N ALA A 306 -10.86 15.34 5.53
CA ALA A 306 -11.68 14.37 6.25
C ALA A 306 -13.09 14.91 6.58
N LEU A 307 -13.21 16.20 6.93
CA LEU A 307 -14.51 16.86 7.15
C LEU A 307 -15.31 16.93 5.85
N THR A 308 -14.64 17.26 4.75
CA THR A 308 -15.26 17.33 3.44
C THR A 308 -15.79 15.96 3.01
N ASP A 309 -14.99 14.89 3.15
CA ASP A 309 -15.41 13.52 2.84
C ASP A 309 -16.59 13.07 3.71
N THR A 310 -16.59 13.46 4.98
CA THR A 310 -17.72 13.18 5.89
C THR A 310 -19.00 13.85 5.43
N ILE A 311 -18.92 15.09 4.93
CA ILE A 311 -20.08 15.82 4.40
C ILE A 311 -20.54 15.18 3.07
N ARG A 312 -19.59 14.86 2.18
CA ARG A 312 -19.83 14.19 0.90
C ARG A 312 -20.56 12.87 1.06
N TYR A 313 -20.14 12.03 2.00
CA TYR A 313 -20.78 10.74 2.27
C TYR A 313 -22.28 10.86 2.55
N ARG A 314 -22.73 12.01 3.07
CA ARG A 314 -24.15 12.30 3.33
C ARG A 314 -24.89 12.95 2.16
N MET A 315 -24.20 13.23 1.07
CA MET A 315 -24.73 13.83 -0.16
C MET A 315 -24.41 12.94 -1.37
N PRO A 316 -24.96 11.72 -1.46
CA PRO A 316 -24.66 10.81 -2.56
C PRO A 316 -25.08 11.41 -3.91
N GLY A 317 -24.33 11.12 -4.96
CA GLY A 317 -24.63 11.53 -6.34
C GLY A 317 -24.21 12.95 -6.73
N LYS A 318 -23.60 13.74 -5.85
CA LYS A 318 -23.06 15.07 -6.21
C LYS A 318 -21.56 15.09 -6.15
N GLN A 319 -20.94 15.62 -7.20
CA GLN A 319 -19.52 15.92 -7.16
C GLN A 319 -19.22 16.94 -6.07
N MET A 320 -18.02 16.81 -5.50
CA MET A 320 -17.57 17.67 -4.43
C MET A 320 -17.23 19.07 -4.98
N PRO A 321 -17.97 20.13 -4.61
CA PRO A 321 -17.60 21.45 -5.03
C PRO A 321 -16.24 21.84 -4.42
N PHE A 322 -15.31 22.31 -5.23
CA PHE A 322 -14.02 22.85 -4.77
C PHE A 322 -14.18 23.86 -3.64
N THR A 323 -15.23 24.69 -3.73
CA THR A 323 -15.56 25.68 -2.69
C THR A 323 -15.83 25.04 -1.31
N LEU A 324 -16.47 23.87 -1.26
CA LEU A 324 -16.73 23.15 -0.01
C LEU A 324 -15.41 22.67 0.61
N LEU A 325 -14.54 22.04 -0.19
CA LEU A 325 -13.22 21.61 0.26
C LEU A 325 -12.41 22.80 0.79
N MET A 326 -12.35 23.88 0.04
CA MET A 326 -11.63 25.09 0.45
C MET A 326 -12.15 25.64 1.77
N VAL A 327 -13.45 25.76 1.94
CA VAL A 327 -14.05 26.25 3.19
C VAL A 327 -13.74 25.33 4.37
N CYS A 328 -13.85 24.01 4.19
CA CYS A 328 -13.55 23.03 5.25
C CYS A 328 -12.06 23.08 5.64
N VAL A 329 -11.17 23.11 4.66
CA VAL A 329 -9.71 23.18 4.91
C VAL A 329 -9.36 24.48 5.64
N LEU A 330 -9.76 25.64 5.14
CA LEU A 330 -9.44 26.92 5.77
C LEU A 330 -10.02 27.05 7.19
N LEU A 331 -11.21 26.50 7.42
CA LEU A 331 -11.83 26.48 8.75
C LEU A 331 -11.02 25.62 9.73
N MET A 332 -10.59 24.42 9.30
CA MET A 332 -9.81 23.53 10.14
C MET A 332 -8.38 24.04 10.35
N GLU A 333 -7.79 24.72 9.37
CA GLU A 333 -6.50 25.40 9.55
C GLU A 333 -6.56 26.52 10.59
N ILE A 334 -7.61 27.33 10.60
CA ILE A 334 -7.85 28.35 11.62
C ILE A 334 -7.89 27.70 13.00
N LEU A 335 -8.70 26.63 13.14
CA LEU A 335 -8.83 25.91 14.40
C LEU A 335 -7.47 25.36 14.87
N CYS A 336 -6.78 24.64 14.01
CA CYS A 336 -5.47 24.03 14.29
C CYS A 336 -4.40 25.08 14.61
N PHE A 337 -4.37 26.22 13.91
CA PHE A 337 -3.44 27.32 14.18
C PHE A 337 -3.62 27.88 15.60
N PHE A 338 -4.85 28.17 15.99
CA PHE A 338 -5.12 28.72 17.32
C PHE A 338 -4.97 27.68 18.43
N VAL A 339 -5.30 26.42 18.18
CA VAL A 339 -5.00 25.32 19.12
C VAL A 339 -3.51 25.18 19.34
N ALA A 340 -2.70 25.14 18.26
CA ALA A 340 -1.25 25.12 18.37
C ALA A 340 -0.70 26.33 19.14
N GLN A 341 -1.27 27.52 18.93
CA GLN A 341 -0.88 28.73 19.66
C GLN A 341 -1.29 28.66 21.15
N MET A 342 -2.46 28.09 21.48
CA MET A 342 -2.89 27.85 22.88
C MET A 342 -1.94 26.89 23.59
N LEU A 343 -1.54 25.82 22.93
CA LEU A 343 -0.57 24.85 23.44
C LEU A 343 0.80 25.50 23.71
N LEU A 344 1.31 26.33 22.78
CA LEU A 344 2.58 27.03 22.92
C LEU A 344 2.57 28.06 24.05
N LYS A 345 1.46 28.76 24.26
CA LYS A 345 1.32 29.80 25.30
C LYS A 345 0.77 29.29 26.63
N LYS A 346 0.25 28.06 26.67
CA LYS A 346 -0.46 27.51 27.85
C LYS A 346 -1.60 28.43 28.34
N SER A 347 -2.27 29.11 27.40
CA SER A 347 -3.29 30.11 27.68
C SER A 347 -4.28 30.19 26.53
N PHE A 348 -5.56 30.40 26.86
CA PHE A 348 -6.62 30.63 25.86
C PHE A 348 -6.57 32.06 25.27
N ARG A 349 -5.79 32.98 25.88
CA ARG A 349 -5.65 34.36 25.37
C ARG A 349 -4.64 34.43 24.22
N VAL A 350 -5.06 33.95 23.05
CA VAL A 350 -4.18 33.80 21.87
C VAL A 350 -4.50 34.79 20.75
N LEU A 351 -5.69 35.42 20.77
CA LEU A 351 -6.15 36.38 19.75
C LEU A 351 -5.39 37.71 19.89
N GLN A 352 -4.21 37.79 19.30
CA GLN A 352 -3.40 38.98 19.21
C GLN A 352 -3.32 39.42 17.74
N LYS A 353 -3.37 40.73 17.43
CA LYS A 353 -3.30 41.25 16.04
C LYS A 353 -2.18 40.61 15.20
N LYS A 354 -0.96 40.46 15.78
CA LYS A 354 0.15 39.80 15.10
C LYS A 354 -0.12 38.33 14.76
N ARG A 355 -0.81 37.59 15.64
CA ARG A 355 -1.13 36.16 15.42
C ARG A 355 -2.26 35.98 14.43
N VAL A 356 -3.23 36.87 14.45
CA VAL A 356 -4.29 36.89 13.44
C VAL A 356 -3.71 37.20 12.04
N ALA A 357 -2.76 38.14 11.94
CA ALA A 357 -2.08 38.42 10.68
C ALA A 357 -1.24 37.23 10.19
N GLU A 358 -0.52 36.53 11.09
CA GLU A 358 0.21 35.31 10.76
C GLU A 358 -0.76 34.18 10.27
N CYS A 359 -1.89 33.99 10.95
CA CYS A 359 -2.92 33.04 10.54
C CYS A 359 -3.44 33.38 9.13
N ALA A 360 -3.79 34.65 8.89
CA ALA A 360 -4.27 35.10 7.59
C ALA A 360 -3.24 34.86 6.46
N ALA A 361 -1.94 35.03 6.76
CA ALA A 361 -0.87 34.74 5.80
C ALA A 361 -0.79 33.24 5.47
N VAL A 362 -0.89 32.35 6.48
CA VAL A 362 -0.90 30.89 6.29
C VAL A 362 -2.11 30.49 5.43
N LEU A 363 -3.31 30.97 5.80
CA LEU A 363 -4.55 30.71 5.02
C LEU A 363 -4.45 31.18 3.58
N GLY A 364 -3.85 32.36 3.34
CA GLY A 364 -3.64 32.88 2.00
C GLY A 364 -2.73 32.01 1.16
N ILE A 365 -1.66 31.46 1.75
CA ILE A 365 -0.73 30.54 1.08
C ILE A 365 -1.44 29.20 0.78
N SER A 366 -2.16 28.65 1.74
CA SER A 366 -2.90 27.39 1.57
C SER A 366 -4.01 27.54 0.51
N ALA A 367 -4.78 28.63 0.53
CA ALA A 367 -5.79 28.91 -0.49
C ALA A 367 -5.17 29.04 -1.88
N ALA A 368 -4.07 29.78 -2.00
CA ALA A 368 -3.35 29.92 -3.28
C ALA A 368 -2.83 28.56 -3.79
N PHE A 369 -2.34 27.70 -2.91
CA PHE A 369 -1.89 26.35 -3.26
C PHE A 369 -3.04 25.46 -3.74
N LEU A 370 -4.19 25.47 -3.06
CA LEU A 370 -5.37 24.71 -3.47
C LEU A 370 -5.93 25.20 -4.81
N ILE A 371 -5.99 26.53 -5.03
CA ILE A 371 -6.38 27.12 -6.31
C ILE A 371 -5.39 26.71 -7.41
N ALA A 372 -4.10 26.69 -7.12
CA ALA A 372 -3.08 26.31 -8.11
C ALA A 372 -3.20 24.84 -8.52
N LEU A 373 -3.60 23.94 -7.60
CA LEU A 373 -3.89 22.54 -7.92
C LEU A 373 -5.16 22.42 -8.76
N GLU A 374 -6.25 23.09 -8.38
CA GLU A 374 -7.53 23.05 -9.10
C GLU A 374 -7.43 23.60 -10.53
N MET A 375 -6.57 24.60 -10.73
CA MET A 375 -6.33 25.20 -12.04
C MET A 375 -5.24 24.49 -12.85
N ASP A 376 -4.76 23.35 -12.38
CA ASP A 376 -3.64 22.60 -12.96
C ASP A 376 -2.39 23.45 -13.29
N LEU A 377 -2.06 24.45 -12.46
CA LEU A 377 -0.88 25.28 -12.68
C LEU A 377 0.45 24.51 -12.61
N PHE A 378 0.43 23.32 -12.07
CA PHE A 378 1.58 22.41 -11.99
C PHE A 378 1.65 21.43 -13.17
N GLY A 379 0.64 21.41 -14.06
CA GLY A 379 0.55 20.49 -15.19
C GLY A 379 0.48 19.02 -14.77
N ILE A 380 -0.12 18.71 -13.61
CA ILE A 380 -0.24 17.34 -13.09
C ILE A 380 -1.39 16.61 -13.78
N GLU A 381 -2.51 17.29 -13.94
CA GLU A 381 -3.73 16.77 -14.59
C GLU A 381 -3.50 16.57 -16.09
N SER A 382 -2.94 17.58 -16.74
CA SER A 382 -2.69 17.59 -18.20
C SER A 382 -1.47 16.77 -18.63
N TYR A 383 -0.74 16.15 -17.67
CA TYR A 383 0.47 15.40 -17.97
C TYR A 383 0.18 14.10 -18.72
N ILE A 384 0.71 13.98 -19.93
CA ILE A 384 0.77 12.77 -20.76
C ILE A 384 2.23 12.50 -21.08
N PRO A 385 2.78 11.30 -20.80
CA PRO A 385 4.16 10.98 -21.12
C PRO A 385 4.42 11.08 -22.62
N ALA A 386 5.63 11.49 -23.03
CA ALA A 386 5.99 11.57 -24.45
C ALA A 386 6.09 10.16 -25.06
N LEU A 387 5.64 9.99 -26.32
CA LEU A 387 5.67 8.69 -27.02
C LEU A 387 7.07 8.05 -27.01
N SER A 388 8.15 8.86 -27.06
CA SER A 388 9.53 8.39 -27.00
C SER A 388 9.91 7.74 -25.67
N GLU A 389 9.23 8.07 -24.57
CA GLU A 389 9.46 7.55 -23.23
C GLU A 389 8.60 6.31 -22.93
N ILE A 390 7.54 6.08 -23.71
CA ILE A 390 6.57 5.01 -23.50
C ILE A 390 7.10 3.72 -24.11
N GLN A 391 6.97 2.62 -23.37
CA GLN A 391 7.16 1.26 -23.84
C GLN A 391 5.83 0.68 -24.32
N SER A 392 4.77 0.79 -23.49
CA SER A 392 3.40 0.38 -23.79
C SER A 392 2.42 1.22 -22.99
N VAL A 393 1.18 1.28 -23.47
CA VAL A 393 0.04 1.85 -22.73
C VAL A 393 -1.01 0.76 -22.58
N SER A 394 -1.43 0.48 -21.37
CA SER A 394 -2.60 -0.34 -21.11
C SER A 394 -3.78 0.57 -20.81
N VAL A 395 -4.82 0.48 -21.62
CA VAL A 395 -6.09 1.15 -21.36
C VAL A 395 -7.05 0.08 -20.84
N ASN A 396 -7.48 0.22 -19.59
CA ASN A 396 -8.41 -0.68 -18.97
C ASN A 396 -9.79 -0.04 -18.98
N MET A 397 -10.66 -0.66 -19.74
CA MET A 397 -12.06 -0.35 -19.89
C MET A 397 -12.84 -1.51 -19.27
N ASP A 398 -13.59 -2.26 -20.03
CA ASP A 398 -14.14 -3.55 -19.56
C ASP A 398 -13.05 -4.61 -19.43
N TYR A 399 -12.09 -4.58 -20.35
CA TYR A 399 -10.89 -5.40 -20.31
C TYR A 399 -9.64 -4.60 -20.70
N PRO A 400 -8.43 -5.01 -20.27
CA PRO A 400 -7.21 -4.28 -20.56
C PRO A 400 -6.81 -4.43 -22.04
N ILE A 401 -6.76 -3.30 -22.77
CA ILE A 401 -6.24 -3.24 -24.13
C ILE A 401 -4.81 -2.71 -24.09
N GLN A 402 -3.88 -3.41 -24.73
CA GLN A 402 -2.48 -3.01 -24.83
C GLN A 402 -2.21 -2.27 -26.13
N PHE A 403 -1.55 -1.12 -26.03
CA PHE A 403 -1.11 -0.30 -27.15
C PHE A 403 0.43 -0.21 -27.12
N GLU A 404 1.08 -0.60 -28.21
CA GLU A 404 2.55 -0.60 -28.30
C GLU A 404 3.00 0.20 -29.54
N GLY A 405 4.20 0.79 -29.48
CA GLY A 405 4.78 1.51 -30.61
C GLY A 405 3.95 2.72 -31.05
N GLU A 406 3.57 2.77 -32.33
CA GLU A 406 2.78 3.87 -32.90
C GLU A 406 1.32 3.85 -32.43
N ASP A 407 0.76 2.67 -32.11
CA ASP A 407 -0.62 2.53 -31.61
C ASP A 407 -0.81 3.20 -30.25
N ALA A 408 0.24 3.34 -29.43
CA ALA A 408 0.19 4.10 -28.20
C ALA A 408 -0.29 5.56 -28.40
N GLN A 409 -0.17 6.09 -29.61
CA GLN A 409 -0.66 7.42 -29.98
C GLN A 409 -2.19 7.49 -29.92
N THR A 410 -2.89 6.40 -30.25
CA THR A 410 -4.36 6.30 -30.15
C THR A 410 -4.80 6.46 -28.70
N ALA A 411 -4.16 5.75 -27.78
CA ALA A 411 -4.46 5.87 -26.34
C ALA A 411 -4.18 7.28 -25.81
N MET A 412 -3.08 7.92 -26.25
CA MET A 412 -2.76 9.29 -25.88
C MET A 412 -3.79 10.31 -26.40
N GLN A 413 -4.27 10.13 -27.64
CA GLN A 413 -5.32 10.98 -28.24
C GLN A 413 -6.64 10.82 -27.49
N LEU A 414 -7.01 9.59 -27.13
CA LEU A 414 -8.19 9.30 -26.33
C LEU A 414 -8.12 10.02 -24.97
N GLN A 415 -6.98 9.97 -24.29
CA GLN A 415 -6.79 10.72 -23.03
C GLN A 415 -6.90 12.23 -23.23
N GLN A 416 -6.33 12.79 -24.31
CA GLN A 416 -6.45 14.23 -24.61
C GLN A 416 -7.89 14.64 -24.84
N GLU A 417 -8.67 13.79 -25.52
CA GLU A 417 -10.09 14.04 -25.75
C GLU A 417 -10.87 14.05 -24.45
N ILE A 418 -10.63 13.06 -23.55
CA ILE A 418 -11.23 13.01 -22.22
C ILE A 418 -10.91 14.28 -21.43
N LEU A 419 -9.64 14.72 -21.43
CA LEU A 419 -9.23 15.96 -20.75
C LEU A 419 -9.93 17.20 -21.31
N SER A 420 -10.19 17.24 -22.62
CA SER A 420 -10.87 18.39 -23.27
C SER A 420 -12.36 18.46 -22.89
N GLN A 421 -12.97 17.35 -22.48
CA GLN A 421 -14.39 17.25 -22.13
C GLN A 421 -14.61 17.15 -20.60
N LYS A 422 -13.61 17.51 -19.79
CA LYS A 422 -13.62 17.41 -18.32
C LYS A 422 -14.92 17.89 -17.69
N ASP A 423 -15.39 19.09 -18.04
CA ASP A 423 -16.57 19.69 -17.41
C ASP A 423 -17.86 18.89 -17.70
N GLU A 424 -17.98 18.30 -18.90
CA GLU A 424 -19.11 17.45 -19.29
C GLU A 424 -19.06 16.12 -18.50
N PHE A 425 -17.88 15.53 -18.39
CA PHE A 425 -17.69 14.25 -17.69
C PHE A 425 -17.92 14.37 -16.18
N LEU A 426 -17.49 15.48 -15.63
CA LEU A 426 -17.71 15.78 -14.22
C LEU A 426 -19.19 16.11 -13.93
N ALA A 427 -19.99 16.50 -14.88
CA ALA A 427 -21.42 16.82 -14.68
C ALA A 427 -22.33 15.57 -14.77
N SER A 428 -21.84 14.43 -15.28
CA SER A 428 -22.62 13.20 -15.43
C SER A 428 -22.71 12.42 -14.13
N ASP A 429 -23.91 11.92 -13.82
CA ASP A 429 -24.14 11.05 -12.67
C ASP A 429 -23.90 9.55 -12.99
N GLU A 430 -24.00 9.19 -14.28
CA GLU A 430 -23.77 7.83 -14.79
C GLU A 430 -22.42 7.78 -15.49
N VAL A 431 -21.42 7.19 -14.85
CA VAL A 431 -20.06 7.14 -15.37
C VAL A 431 -19.44 5.77 -15.23
N PHE A 432 -18.65 5.42 -16.23
CA PHE A 432 -17.73 4.29 -16.22
C PHE A 432 -16.28 4.78 -16.10
N TYR A 433 -15.44 4.08 -15.37
CA TYR A 433 -14.05 4.51 -15.16
C TYR A 433 -13.11 3.85 -16.16
N VAL A 434 -12.52 4.65 -17.03
CA VAL A 434 -11.49 4.24 -17.98
C VAL A 434 -10.12 4.55 -17.41
N SER A 435 -9.27 3.54 -17.27
CA SER A 435 -7.95 3.68 -16.64
C SER A 435 -6.83 3.48 -17.65
N PHE A 436 -5.85 4.37 -17.62
CA PHE A 436 -4.64 4.35 -18.45
C PHE A 436 -3.43 4.02 -17.58
N THR A 437 -2.64 3.04 -17.97
CA THR A 437 -1.35 2.71 -17.36
C THR A 437 -0.25 2.86 -18.39
N TYR A 438 0.53 3.92 -18.29
CA TYR A 438 1.70 4.15 -19.13
C TYR A 438 2.91 3.44 -18.52
N ASN A 439 3.39 2.39 -19.18
CA ASN A 439 4.64 1.73 -18.84
C ASN A 439 5.78 2.47 -19.55
N ARG A 440 6.70 3.07 -18.80
CA ARG A 440 7.83 3.78 -19.36
C ARG A 440 9.04 2.88 -19.55
N LYS A 441 9.91 3.25 -20.50
CA LYS A 441 11.17 2.54 -20.80
C LYS A 441 12.15 2.50 -19.62
N ASP A 442 12.02 3.43 -18.66
CA ASP A 442 12.80 3.45 -17.42
C ASP A 442 12.24 2.54 -16.30
N GLY A 443 11.15 1.81 -16.59
CA GLY A 443 10.45 0.95 -15.65
C GLY A 443 9.47 1.68 -14.73
N SER A 444 9.34 3.00 -14.83
CA SER A 444 8.32 3.74 -14.08
C SER A 444 6.95 3.61 -14.75
N LYS A 445 5.88 3.74 -13.94
CA LYS A 445 4.50 3.68 -14.42
C LYS A 445 3.79 4.98 -14.08
N VAL A 446 2.89 5.43 -14.96
CA VAL A 446 1.98 6.54 -14.72
C VAL A 446 0.55 6.04 -14.86
N TYR A 447 -0.26 6.25 -13.83
CA TYR A 447 -1.66 5.84 -13.79
C TYR A 447 -2.57 7.03 -13.97
N ARG A 448 -3.63 6.85 -14.75
CA ARG A 448 -4.73 7.80 -14.90
C ARG A 448 -6.05 7.04 -14.91
N SER A 449 -7.11 7.62 -14.33
CA SER A 449 -8.44 7.01 -14.33
C SER A 449 -9.50 8.08 -14.43
N TYR A 450 -10.31 8.02 -15.48
CA TYR A 450 -11.27 9.05 -15.82
C TYR A 450 -12.70 8.52 -15.79
N PRO A 451 -13.64 9.25 -15.18
CA PRO A 451 -15.06 8.94 -15.32
C PRO A 451 -15.52 9.32 -16.73
N VAL A 452 -16.00 8.38 -17.51
CA VAL A 452 -16.58 8.60 -18.85
C VAL A 452 -18.09 8.41 -18.75
N PRO A 453 -18.92 9.36 -19.22
CA PRO A 453 -20.37 9.21 -19.21
C PRO A 453 -20.83 8.01 -20.02
N VAL A 454 -21.80 7.24 -19.47
CA VAL A 454 -22.37 6.05 -20.11
C VAL A 454 -23.88 6.12 -20.27
N SER A 455 -24.48 7.31 -20.11
CA SER A 455 -25.91 7.47 -20.36
C SER A 455 -26.24 7.17 -21.83
N ALA A 456 -27.43 6.58 -22.09
CA ALA A 456 -27.89 6.26 -23.44
C ALA A 456 -27.83 7.46 -24.39
N GLU A 457 -28.15 8.68 -23.90
CA GLU A 457 -28.03 9.91 -24.66
C GLU A 457 -26.57 10.21 -25.10
N TYR A 458 -25.58 9.95 -24.22
CA TYR A 458 -24.17 10.20 -24.51
C TYR A 458 -23.59 9.15 -25.45
N ILE A 459 -23.87 7.87 -25.21
CA ILE A 459 -23.44 6.74 -26.05
C ILE A 459 -24.05 6.86 -27.46
N GLY A 460 -25.28 7.31 -27.57
CA GLY A 460 -25.97 7.54 -28.87
C GLY A 460 -25.36 8.60 -29.75
N LYS A 461 -24.47 9.48 -29.21
CA LYS A 461 -23.75 10.47 -30.03
C LYS A 461 -22.60 9.77 -30.76
N ALA A 462 -22.62 9.79 -32.09
CA ALA A 462 -21.62 9.09 -32.94
C ALA A 462 -20.15 9.46 -32.64
N ASP A 463 -19.92 10.73 -32.23
CA ASP A 463 -18.58 11.26 -31.93
C ASP A 463 -18.24 11.24 -30.42
N SER A 464 -19.07 10.61 -29.57
CA SER A 464 -18.80 10.58 -28.14
C SER A 464 -17.56 9.74 -27.82
N THR A 465 -16.87 10.11 -26.74
CA THR A 465 -15.72 9.35 -26.25
C THR A 465 -16.12 7.92 -25.87
N ALA A 466 -17.30 7.73 -25.29
CA ALA A 466 -17.82 6.39 -24.97
C ALA A 466 -17.97 5.53 -26.24
N ARG A 467 -18.52 6.09 -27.32
CA ARG A 467 -18.66 5.35 -28.60
C ARG A 467 -17.32 4.97 -29.22
N LYS A 468 -16.32 5.85 -29.11
CA LYS A 468 -14.96 5.55 -29.57
C LYS A 468 -14.31 4.44 -28.75
N ILE A 469 -14.54 4.42 -27.43
CA ILE A 469 -14.06 3.36 -26.53
C ILE A 469 -14.72 2.04 -26.92
N LEU A 470 -16.04 2.00 -27.07
CA LEU A 470 -16.77 0.82 -27.50
C LEU A 470 -16.25 0.29 -28.85
N ALA A 471 -16.04 1.18 -29.83
CA ALA A 471 -15.49 0.76 -31.12
C ALA A 471 -14.09 0.12 -31.02
N LEU A 472 -13.27 0.55 -30.05
CA LEU A 472 -11.98 -0.08 -29.77
C LEU A 472 -12.15 -1.45 -29.10
N GLU A 473 -13.13 -1.62 -28.22
CA GLU A 473 -13.41 -2.88 -27.51
C GLU A 473 -14.08 -3.90 -28.43
N GLU A 474 -14.93 -3.47 -29.35
CA GLU A 474 -15.61 -4.28 -30.33
C GLU A 474 -14.70 -4.77 -31.47
N GLU A 475 -13.45 -4.30 -31.57
CA GLU A 475 -12.52 -4.70 -32.61
C GLU A 475 -12.20 -6.21 -32.52
N PRO A 476 -12.45 -7.03 -33.57
CA PRO A 476 -12.34 -8.48 -33.52
C PRO A 476 -11.00 -9.00 -33.00
N ASP A 477 -9.90 -8.39 -33.41
CA ASP A 477 -8.56 -8.81 -32.97
C ASP A 477 -8.33 -8.56 -31.48
N ARG A 478 -8.92 -7.52 -30.91
CA ARG A 478 -8.81 -7.23 -29.48
C ARG A 478 -9.62 -8.21 -28.63
N ILE A 479 -10.82 -8.57 -29.09
CA ILE A 479 -11.64 -9.62 -28.45
C ILE A 479 -10.92 -10.95 -28.48
N ARG A 480 -10.29 -11.30 -29.61
CA ARG A 480 -9.47 -12.52 -29.69
C ARG A 480 -8.30 -12.50 -28.71
N GLN A 481 -7.59 -11.36 -28.61
CA GLN A 481 -6.50 -11.22 -27.66
C GLN A 481 -6.97 -11.29 -26.21
N TYR A 482 -8.12 -10.73 -25.90
CA TYR A 482 -8.73 -10.82 -24.58
C TYR A 482 -9.09 -12.25 -24.20
N LEU A 483 -9.79 -12.97 -25.08
CA LEU A 483 -10.26 -14.33 -24.82
C LEU A 483 -9.13 -15.36 -24.87
N PHE A 484 -8.21 -15.23 -25.80
CA PHE A 484 -7.25 -16.28 -26.16
C PHE A 484 -5.78 -15.87 -25.98
N GLY A 485 -5.49 -14.67 -25.45
CA GLY A 485 -4.13 -14.16 -25.25
C GLY A 485 -3.51 -13.51 -26.47
N LYS A 486 -2.34 -12.86 -26.29
CA LYS A 486 -1.71 -12.00 -27.30
C LYS A 486 -1.39 -12.73 -28.62
N ASP A 487 -0.83 -13.91 -28.57
CA ASP A 487 -0.41 -14.68 -29.74
C ASP A 487 -1.38 -15.84 -30.00
N TYR A 488 -2.67 -15.55 -29.99
CA TYR A 488 -3.76 -16.51 -30.07
C TYR A 488 -3.73 -17.43 -31.31
N GLU A 489 -3.05 -17.05 -32.38
CA GLU A 489 -2.90 -17.86 -33.58
C GLU A 489 -2.10 -19.15 -33.31
N ASN A 490 -1.20 -19.12 -32.33
CA ASN A 490 -0.34 -20.24 -31.93
C ASN A 490 -0.99 -21.15 -30.86
N ASN A 491 -2.24 -20.88 -30.50
CA ASN A 491 -2.93 -21.66 -29.47
C ASN A 491 -3.29 -23.08 -29.93
N GLU A 492 -2.96 -24.04 -29.07
CA GLU A 492 -3.45 -25.42 -29.17
C GLU A 492 -4.63 -25.60 -28.22
N TYR A 493 -5.83 -25.83 -28.79
CA TYR A 493 -7.06 -26.04 -28.01
C TYR A 493 -7.15 -27.51 -27.62
N TYR A 494 -7.29 -27.80 -26.31
CA TYR A 494 -7.25 -29.19 -25.83
C TYR A 494 -8.47 -29.62 -25.00
N ALA A 495 -9.26 -28.71 -24.48
CA ALA A 495 -10.49 -29.00 -23.74
C ALA A 495 -11.51 -27.87 -23.90
N GLY A 496 -12.77 -28.21 -23.78
CA GLY A 496 -13.84 -27.22 -23.72
C GLY A 496 -15.12 -27.85 -23.16
N SER A 497 -15.97 -26.99 -22.61
CA SER A 497 -17.25 -27.39 -22.05
C SER A 497 -18.27 -26.27 -22.14
N ILE A 498 -19.54 -26.63 -22.11
CA ILE A 498 -20.66 -25.73 -21.97
C ILE A 498 -21.52 -26.18 -20.79
N GLY A 499 -21.88 -25.23 -19.93
CA GLY A 499 -22.68 -25.51 -18.74
C GLY A 499 -24.17 -25.49 -19.02
N PHE A 500 -24.91 -26.43 -18.43
CA PHE A 500 -26.38 -26.50 -18.50
C PHE A 500 -26.98 -26.61 -17.11
N ASP A 501 -28.08 -25.94 -16.87
CA ASP A 501 -28.89 -26.16 -15.68
C ASP A 501 -29.90 -27.27 -15.91
N LEU A 502 -29.78 -28.34 -15.15
CA LEU A 502 -30.69 -29.49 -15.20
C LEU A 502 -31.56 -29.51 -13.93
N ASN A 503 -32.60 -28.66 -13.90
CA ASN A 503 -33.55 -28.56 -12.78
C ASN A 503 -32.86 -28.18 -11.43
N GLY A 504 -32.02 -27.18 -11.44
CA GLY A 504 -31.29 -26.69 -10.24
C GLY A 504 -30.00 -27.43 -9.96
N ARG A 505 -29.54 -28.28 -10.88
CA ARG A 505 -28.24 -28.90 -10.82
C ARG A 505 -27.43 -28.52 -12.06
N TYR A 506 -26.34 -27.80 -11.83
CA TYR A 506 -25.43 -27.43 -12.90
C TYR A 506 -24.61 -28.64 -13.36
N GLU A 507 -24.53 -28.87 -14.66
CA GLU A 507 -23.79 -29.96 -15.27
C GLU A 507 -23.08 -29.49 -16.54
N ASP A 508 -21.76 -29.76 -16.63
CA ASP A 508 -20.95 -29.41 -17.80
C ASP A 508 -20.99 -30.52 -18.86
N TYR A 509 -21.29 -30.14 -20.09
CA TYR A 509 -21.04 -30.96 -21.25
C TYR A 509 -19.63 -30.72 -21.77
N HIS A 510 -18.78 -31.74 -21.73
CA HIS A 510 -17.41 -31.66 -22.22
C HIS A 510 -17.34 -32.07 -23.69
N PHE A 511 -16.71 -31.25 -24.51
CA PHE A 511 -16.56 -31.50 -25.93
C PHE A 511 -15.52 -32.58 -26.20
N THR A 512 -15.79 -33.41 -27.21
CA THR A 512 -14.78 -34.22 -27.87
C THR A 512 -13.83 -33.34 -28.65
N ARG A 513 -12.69 -33.89 -29.10
CA ARG A 513 -11.71 -33.10 -29.86
C ARG A 513 -12.27 -32.53 -31.15
N GLU A 514 -13.07 -33.35 -31.87
CA GLU A 514 -13.69 -32.93 -33.13
C GLU A 514 -14.74 -31.83 -32.90
N GLU A 515 -15.59 -31.98 -31.89
CA GLU A 515 -16.56 -30.97 -31.50
C GLU A 515 -15.88 -29.65 -31.08
N LEU A 516 -14.78 -29.74 -30.32
CA LEU A 516 -14.02 -28.56 -29.87
C LEU A 516 -13.45 -27.76 -31.05
N GLU A 517 -12.89 -28.43 -32.07
CA GLU A 517 -12.37 -27.77 -33.27
C GLU A 517 -13.47 -27.01 -34.03
N GLU A 518 -14.68 -27.60 -34.13
CA GLU A 518 -15.84 -26.98 -34.77
C GLU A 518 -16.39 -25.79 -33.93
N ILE A 519 -16.47 -25.94 -32.62
CA ILE A 519 -16.91 -24.87 -31.71
C ILE A 519 -15.93 -23.68 -31.74
N VAL A 520 -14.62 -23.93 -31.70
CA VAL A 520 -13.61 -22.86 -31.82
C VAL A 520 -13.72 -22.11 -33.14
N ALA A 521 -13.97 -22.84 -34.25
CA ALA A 521 -14.17 -22.23 -35.56
C ALA A 521 -15.43 -21.35 -35.59
N ALA A 522 -16.52 -21.80 -34.99
CA ALA A 522 -17.77 -21.05 -34.89
C ALA A 522 -17.63 -19.79 -34.02
N VAL A 523 -16.98 -19.91 -32.87
CA VAL A 523 -16.68 -18.76 -32.01
C VAL A 523 -15.84 -17.70 -32.74
N ARG A 524 -14.82 -18.12 -33.49
CA ARG A 524 -14.00 -17.20 -34.30
C ARG A 524 -14.84 -16.49 -35.38
N ALA A 525 -15.77 -17.20 -36.02
CA ALA A 525 -16.66 -16.60 -37.01
C ALA A 525 -17.62 -15.57 -36.39
N ASP A 526 -18.21 -15.88 -35.22
CA ASP A 526 -19.06 -14.92 -34.50
C ASP A 526 -18.26 -13.69 -33.97
N ILE A 527 -16.94 -13.83 -33.67
CA ILE A 527 -16.07 -12.69 -33.37
C ILE A 527 -15.86 -11.84 -34.63
N ASP A 528 -15.60 -12.48 -35.81
CA ASP A 528 -15.35 -11.76 -37.06
C ASP A 528 -16.57 -10.99 -37.54
N ASP A 529 -17.77 -11.55 -37.33
CA ASP A 529 -19.04 -10.90 -37.63
C ASP A 529 -19.46 -9.85 -36.59
N GLY A 530 -18.70 -9.69 -35.50
CA GLY A 530 -18.97 -8.74 -34.42
C GLY A 530 -20.11 -9.16 -33.47
N ALA A 531 -20.71 -10.33 -33.67
CA ALA A 531 -21.85 -10.81 -32.91
C ALA A 531 -21.51 -11.11 -31.44
N LEU A 532 -20.28 -11.58 -31.19
CA LEU A 532 -19.84 -11.96 -29.85
C LEU A 532 -19.45 -10.77 -28.97
N ALA A 533 -19.01 -9.64 -29.57
CA ALA A 533 -18.43 -8.50 -28.86
C ALA A 533 -19.31 -8.00 -27.72
N LYS A 534 -20.56 -7.72 -27.99
CA LYS A 534 -21.51 -7.16 -27.02
C LYS A 534 -21.78 -8.05 -25.79
N TYR A 535 -21.56 -9.36 -25.89
CA TYR A 535 -21.75 -10.29 -24.77
C TYR A 535 -20.50 -10.41 -23.90
N GLN A 536 -19.33 -10.01 -24.40
CA GLN A 536 -18.08 -9.98 -23.64
C GLN A 536 -17.90 -8.68 -22.85
N LEU A 537 -18.63 -7.62 -23.23
CA LEU A 537 -18.58 -6.33 -22.58
C LEU A 537 -19.46 -6.33 -21.32
N MET A 538 -19.00 -5.64 -20.28
CA MET A 538 -19.77 -5.52 -19.04
C MET A 538 -21.14 -4.87 -19.31
N SER A 539 -22.14 -5.28 -18.56
CA SER A 539 -23.54 -4.83 -18.67
C SER A 539 -23.74 -3.30 -18.57
N MET A 540 -22.72 -2.55 -18.12
CA MET A 540 -22.76 -1.08 -18.07
C MET A 540 -22.81 -0.41 -19.43
N TRP A 541 -22.26 -1.04 -20.47
CA TRP A 541 -22.33 -0.55 -21.84
C TRP A 541 -23.60 -1.00 -22.57
N ASN A 542 -24.25 -2.04 -22.08
CA ASN A 542 -25.51 -2.56 -22.62
C ASN A 542 -26.74 -1.82 -22.11
N TYR A 543 -26.59 -0.54 -21.66
CA TYR A 543 -27.71 0.32 -21.27
C TYR A 543 -28.51 0.81 -22.50
N GLU A 544 -28.84 -0.09 -23.42
CA GLU A 544 -29.98 0.05 -24.32
C GLU A 544 -31.28 -0.47 -23.65
N ASP A 545 -31.30 -0.69 -22.36
CA ASP A 545 -32.53 -0.81 -21.60
C ASP A 545 -33.23 0.56 -21.62
N THR A 546 -33.88 0.78 -22.73
CA THR A 546 -34.89 1.81 -22.86
C THR A 546 -35.92 1.59 -21.77
N GLU A 547 -36.23 2.66 -20.99
CA GLU A 547 -37.33 2.70 -20.01
C GLU A 547 -38.69 2.25 -20.60
N ASP A 548 -38.76 1.91 -21.87
CA ASP A 548 -39.96 1.49 -22.61
C ASP A 548 -40.16 -0.02 -22.74
N GLY A 549 -39.34 -0.88 -22.17
CA GLY A 549 -39.58 -2.34 -22.14
C GLY A 549 -39.80 -2.96 -23.54
N THR A 550 -39.25 -2.33 -24.58
CA THR A 550 -39.25 -2.91 -25.91
C THR A 550 -38.00 -3.75 -26.07
N ASP A 551 -38.24 -5.04 -26.03
CA ASP A 551 -37.35 -6.15 -26.24
C ASP A 551 -36.06 -5.80 -26.98
N SER A 552 -34.89 -5.98 -26.31
CA SER A 552 -33.66 -6.23 -27.04
C SER A 552 -33.91 -7.52 -27.85
N GLU A 553 -33.90 -7.44 -29.18
CA GLU A 553 -34.07 -8.61 -30.05
C GLU A 553 -33.03 -9.71 -29.80
N ASN A 554 -32.06 -9.44 -28.88
CA ASN A 554 -30.88 -10.26 -28.64
C ASN A 554 -30.81 -10.71 -27.19
N GLU A 555 -31.27 -11.90 -26.92
CA GLU A 555 -31.27 -12.51 -25.61
C GLU A 555 -29.87 -13.11 -25.30
N LYS A 556 -29.26 -12.70 -24.20
CA LYS A 556 -28.03 -13.31 -23.66
C LYS A 556 -28.37 -14.64 -22.98
N TYR A 557 -27.59 -15.68 -23.28
CA TYR A 557 -27.75 -16.99 -22.64
C TYR A 557 -27.01 -17.04 -21.31
N TYR A 558 -27.63 -17.66 -20.31
CA TYR A 558 -27.01 -17.96 -19.00
C TYR A 558 -25.89 -19.00 -19.12
N ASN A 559 -25.93 -19.81 -20.20
CA ASN A 559 -24.98 -20.87 -20.45
C ASN A 559 -23.61 -20.30 -20.83
N ASN A 560 -22.60 -20.56 -20.00
CA ASN A 560 -21.24 -20.14 -20.30
C ASN A 560 -20.48 -21.23 -21.06
N LEU A 561 -19.70 -20.80 -22.05
CA LEU A 561 -18.83 -21.67 -22.85
C LEU A 561 -17.37 -21.46 -22.36
N PHE A 562 -16.72 -22.57 -22.02
CA PHE A 562 -15.31 -22.57 -21.59
C PHE A 562 -14.45 -23.26 -22.65
N ILE A 563 -13.36 -22.60 -23.06
CA ILE A 563 -12.38 -23.18 -24.02
C ILE A 563 -11.00 -23.06 -23.39
N SER A 564 -10.37 -24.20 -23.11
CA SER A 564 -9.01 -24.27 -22.58
C SER A 564 -8.01 -24.46 -23.70
N TYR A 565 -6.92 -23.69 -23.62
CA TYR A 565 -5.89 -23.67 -24.64
C TYR A 565 -4.49 -23.64 -24.02
N TYR A 566 -3.50 -24.07 -24.81
CA TYR A 566 -2.09 -24.00 -24.52
C TYR A 566 -1.41 -23.11 -25.56
N ASN A 567 -0.64 -22.13 -25.10
CA ASN A 567 0.16 -21.27 -25.96
C ASN A 567 1.65 -21.49 -25.62
N PRO A 568 2.49 -21.96 -26.57
CA PRO A 568 3.90 -22.23 -26.33
C PRO A 568 4.70 -20.96 -25.95
N ASP A 569 4.25 -19.79 -26.42
CA ASP A 569 4.90 -18.49 -26.15
C ASP A 569 4.42 -17.86 -24.84
N GLY A 570 3.41 -18.46 -24.19
CA GLY A 570 2.78 -18.01 -22.97
C GLY A 570 1.65 -17.01 -23.19
N VAL A 571 0.59 -17.14 -22.41
CA VAL A 571 -0.61 -16.28 -22.50
C VAL A 571 -0.57 -15.09 -21.57
N LYS A 572 0.13 -15.22 -20.45
CA LYS A 572 0.23 -14.18 -19.43
C LYS A 572 1.54 -14.32 -18.67
N GLU A 573 2.24 -13.20 -18.52
CA GLU A 573 3.31 -13.12 -17.55
C GLU A 573 2.68 -13.10 -16.16
N ILE A 574 2.92 -14.15 -15.37
CA ILE A 574 2.51 -14.12 -13.98
C ILE A 574 3.41 -13.09 -13.29
N SER A 575 2.86 -11.91 -13.02
CA SER A 575 3.58 -10.93 -12.23
C SER A 575 3.86 -11.56 -10.87
N THR A 576 5.13 -11.83 -10.60
CA THR A 576 5.61 -12.10 -9.25
C THR A 576 5.64 -10.79 -8.48
N ASP A 577 4.53 -10.05 -8.46
CA ASP A 577 4.36 -9.03 -7.46
C ASP A 577 4.50 -9.75 -6.12
N TYR A 578 5.55 -9.41 -5.41
CA TYR A 578 5.94 -9.98 -4.14
C TYR A 578 4.71 -10.32 -3.30
N TYR A 579 4.38 -11.60 -3.22
CA TYR A 579 3.33 -12.05 -2.31
C TYR A 579 3.76 -11.68 -0.90
N THR A 580 3.17 -10.62 -0.37
CA THR A 580 3.38 -10.24 1.01
C THR A 580 2.40 -11.03 1.85
N GLU A 581 2.83 -12.17 2.36
CA GLU A 581 2.03 -12.94 3.27
C GLU A 581 2.17 -12.35 4.69
N SER A 582 1.07 -11.88 5.26
CA SER A 582 1.07 -11.37 6.63
C SER A 582 1.07 -12.52 7.61
N VAL A 583 2.14 -12.66 8.36
CA VAL A 583 2.24 -13.64 9.44
C VAL A 583 1.49 -13.11 10.67
N ASN A 584 0.30 -13.65 10.92
CA ASN A 584 -0.48 -13.32 12.11
C ASN A 584 0.07 -14.07 13.32
N THR A 585 0.90 -13.38 14.11
CA THR A 585 1.30 -13.84 15.43
C THR A 585 0.59 -13.01 16.50
N PHE A 586 -0.08 -13.67 17.44
CA PHE A 586 -0.71 -13.04 18.62
C PHE A 586 -1.67 -11.88 18.28
N GLY A 587 -2.79 -12.16 17.64
CA GLY A 587 -3.90 -11.21 17.51
C GLY A 587 -3.62 -9.97 16.66
N GLY A 588 -2.75 -10.03 15.68
CA GLY A 588 -2.52 -8.95 14.69
C GLY A 588 -1.63 -7.79 15.16
N LEU A 589 -1.35 -7.64 16.46
CA LEU A 589 -0.52 -6.54 17.00
C LEU A 589 0.98 -6.73 16.71
N LEU A 590 1.41 -7.95 16.47
CA LEU A 590 2.81 -8.32 16.21
C LEU A 590 3.00 -8.89 14.80
N GLY A 591 2.06 -8.62 13.88
CA GLY A 591 2.10 -9.09 12.51
C GLY A 591 3.40 -8.69 11.82
N GLY A 592 4.19 -9.68 11.43
CA GLY A 592 5.29 -9.55 10.51
C GLY A 592 4.86 -9.93 9.11
N SER A 593 5.68 -9.61 8.13
CA SER A 593 5.49 -10.02 6.76
C SER A 593 6.81 -10.53 6.19
N TYR A 594 6.73 -11.48 5.31
CA TYR A 594 7.83 -11.84 4.43
C TYR A 594 7.38 -11.68 2.97
N THR A 595 8.35 -11.47 2.11
CA THR A 595 8.13 -11.48 0.66
C THR A 595 8.65 -12.81 0.10
N SER A 596 8.04 -13.33 -0.95
CA SER A 596 8.54 -14.51 -1.66
C SER A 596 9.04 -14.15 -3.05
N ARG A 597 10.09 -14.84 -3.50
CA ARG A 597 10.69 -14.68 -4.82
C ARG A 597 10.97 -16.06 -5.41
N MET A 598 10.54 -16.28 -6.66
CA MET A 598 10.87 -17.50 -7.38
C MET A 598 12.24 -17.42 -8.03
N VAL A 599 13.01 -18.49 -7.96
CA VAL A 599 14.34 -18.58 -8.56
C VAL A 599 14.51 -19.94 -9.24
N GLU A 600 14.86 -19.94 -10.52
CA GLU A 600 15.26 -21.13 -11.27
C GLU A 600 16.70 -20.96 -11.78
N ASN A 601 17.54 -21.97 -11.55
CA ASN A 601 18.97 -21.96 -11.94
C ASN A 601 19.77 -20.72 -11.47
N GLY A 602 19.39 -20.14 -10.30
CA GLY A 602 20.07 -18.98 -9.71
C GLY A 602 19.67 -17.63 -10.31
N GLN A 603 18.70 -17.58 -11.22
CA GLN A 603 18.12 -16.37 -11.78
C GLN A 603 16.67 -16.23 -11.34
N ASP A 604 16.17 -14.99 -11.29
CA ASP A 604 14.76 -14.73 -11.00
C ASP A 604 13.91 -15.39 -12.08
N TYR A 605 12.96 -16.22 -11.63
CA TYR A 605 12.05 -16.95 -12.50
C TYR A 605 10.68 -16.25 -12.49
N TYR A 606 10.24 -15.87 -13.67
CA TYR A 606 8.91 -15.31 -13.91
C TYR A 606 8.15 -16.34 -14.75
N PRO A 607 7.28 -17.15 -14.14
CA PRO A 607 6.54 -18.15 -14.89
C PRO A 607 5.56 -17.46 -15.85
N TYR A 608 5.64 -17.83 -17.11
CA TYR A 608 4.56 -17.55 -18.05
C TYR A 608 3.48 -18.61 -17.91
N GLU A 609 2.25 -18.16 -17.77
CA GLU A 609 1.12 -19.05 -17.83
C GLU A 609 0.96 -19.47 -19.29
N LYS A 610 1.23 -20.75 -19.58
CA LYS A 610 1.10 -21.31 -20.92
C LYS A 610 -0.30 -21.86 -21.20
N ASN A 611 -1.05 -22.13 -20.14
CA ASN A 611 -2.43 -22.60 -20.23
C ASN A 611 -3.37 -21.43 -19.92
N GLY A 612 -4.36 -21.26 -20.77
CA GLY A 612 -5.46 -20.33 -20.56
C GLY A 612 -6.81 -21.01 -20.70
N THR A 613 -7.83 -20.38 -20.13
CA THR A 613 -9.23 -20.78 -20.35
C THR A 613 -10.01 -19.52 -20.67
N ALA A 614 -10.58 -19.46 -21.88
CA ALA A 614 -11.52 -18.44 -22.26
C ALA A 614 -12.90 -18.80 -21.69
N CYS A 615 -13.51 -17.85 -20.99
CA CYS A 615 -14.93 -17.90 -20.62
C CYS A 615 -15.68 -17.03 -21.63
N ILE A 616 -16.55 -17.61 -22.40
CA ILE A 616 -17.23 -16.98 -23.50
C ILE A 616 -18.72 -16.89 -23.18
N GLU A 617 -19.18 -15.66 -23.07
CA GLU A 617 -20.59 -15.33 -22.96
C GLU A 617 -21.16 -15.10 -24.37
N PHE A 618 -22.36 -15.55 -24.63
CA PHE A 618 -22.97 -15.49 -25.97
C PHE A 618 -24.49 -15.32 -25.89
N GLY A 619 -25.11 -14.94 -26.99
CA GLY A 619 -26.54 -14.73 -27.09
C GLY A 619 -27.11 -15.14 -28.45
N SER A 620 -28.35 -14.75 -28.72
CA SER A 620 -29.11 -15.14 -29.90
C SER A 620 -28.47 -14.71 -31.23
N ASP A 621 -27.61 -13.71 -31.25
CA ASP A 621 -26.90 -13.22 -32.44
C ASP A 621 -25.71 -14.09 -32.84
N CYS A 622 -25.16 -14.89 -31.92
CA CYS A 622 -24.04 -15.76 -32.20
C CYS A 622 -24.49 -16.96 -33.06
N THR A 623 -24.86 -16.66 -34.30
CA THR A 623 -25.55 -17.64 -35.20
C THR A 623 -24.64 -18.80 -35.56
N HIS A 624 -23.36 -18.59 -35.80
CA HIS A 624 -22.40 -19.65 -36.11
C HIS A 624 -22.22 -20.64 -34.94
N LEU A 625 -22.12 -20.12 -33.72
CA LEU A 625 -22.01 -20.93 -32.52
C LEU A 625 -23.30 -21.73 -32.26
N LEU A 626 -24.47 -21.08 -32.36
CA LEU A 626 -25.76 -21.70 -32.13
C LEU A 626 -26.08 -22.81 -33.17
N GLU A 627 -25.82 -22.55 -34.46
CA GLU A 627 -25.98 -23.56 -35.52
C GLU A 627 -25.04 -24.76 -35.27
N THR A 628 -23.80 -24.50 -34.85
CA THR A 628 -22.84 -25.57 -34.56
C THR A 628 -23.24 -26.40 -33.35
N ILE A 629 -23.66 -25.77 -32.24
CA ILE A 629 -24.18 -26.45 -31.03
C ILE A 629 -25.38 -27.35 -31.39
N ASN A 630 -26.31 -26.85 -32.19
CA ASN A 630 -27.48 -27.60 -32.61
C ASN A 630 -27.12 -28.77 -33.55
N ARG A 631 -26.25 -28.52 -34.53
CA ARG A 631 -25.81 -29.54 -35.51
C ARG A 631 -25.05 -30.69 -34.84
N LEU A 632 -24.24 -30.39 -33.82
CA LEU A 632 -23.51 -31.39 -33.04
C LEU A 632 -24.39 -32.13 -32.03
N GLY A 633 -25.67 -31.73 -31.86
CA GLY A 633 -26.60 -32.37 -30.93
C GLY A 633 -26.23 -32.18 -29.46
N ILE A 634 -25.50 -31.10 -29.16
CA ILE A 634 -25.09 -30.72 -27.79
C ILE A 634 -26.35 -30.35 -27.00
N THR A 635 -27.30 -29.63 -27.62
CA THR A 635 -28.60 -29.34 -27.05
C THR A 635 -29.55 -30.54 -27.25
N THR A 636 -30.35 -30.84 -26.22
CA THR A 636 -31.38 -31.90 -26.23
C THR A 636 -32.60 -31.42 -25.45
N GLU A 637 -33.70 -32.21 -25.42
CA GLU A 637 -34.89 -31.86 -24.61
C GLU A 637 -34.55 -31.56 -23.13
N ASN A 638 -33.54 -32.23 -22.58
CA ASN A 638 -33.10 -32.04 -21.19
C ASN A 638 -31.93 -31.03 -21.03
N ARG A 639 -31.20 -30.73 -22.09
CA ARG A 639 -30.10 -29.79 -22.14
C ARG A 639 -30.47 -28.68 -23.11
N ARG A 640 -31.04 -27.60 -22.58
CA ARG A 640 -31.43 -26.45 -23.39
C ARG A 640 -30.58 -25.23 -23.02
N LEU A 641 -30.39 -24.35 -23.97
CA LEU A 641 -29.92 -23.02 -23.71
C LEU A 641 -31.04 -22.27 -23.01
N MET A 642 -30.69 -21.53 -21.96
CA MET A 642 -31.64 -20.70 -21.20
C MET A 642 -31.13 -19.27 -21.24
N THR A 643 -32.04 -18.33 -21.50
CA THR A 643 -31.69 -16.92 -21.38
C THR A 643 -31.48 -16.54 -19.91
N GLU A 644 -30.78 -15.45 -19.65
CA GLU A 644 -30.62 -14.91 -18.29
C GLU A 644 -31.99 -14.61 -17.65
N GLU A 645 -32.95 -14.14 -18.44
CA GLU A 645 -34.32 -13.86 -17.99
C GLU A 645 -35.04 -15.15 -17.58
N GLU A 646 -35.04 -16.18 -18.43
CA GLU A 646 -35.62 -17.49 -18.12
C GLU A 646 -35.02 -18.11 -16.85
N TYR A 647 -33.70 -17.98 -16.69
CA TYR A 647 -32.99 -18.46 -15.50
C TYR A 647 -33.41 -17.70 -14.24
N ASN A 648 -33.46 -16.38 -14.30
CA ASN A 648 -33.87 -15.52 -13.19
C ASN A 648 -35.35 -15.76 -12.80
N GLU A 649 -36.25 -15.93 -13.76
CA GLU A 649 -37.64 -16.27 -13.48
C GLU A 649 -37.80 -17.61 -12.79
N GLN A 650 -37.03 -18.61 -13.21
CA GLN A 650 -37.09 -19.96 -12.64
C GLN A 650 -36.59 -20.01 -11.19
N TYR A 651 -35.61 -19.17 -10.81
CA TYR A 651 -34.99 -19.19 -9.48
C TYR A 651 -35.34 -18.02 -8.55
N SER A 652 -35.98 -16.97 -9.04
CA SER A 652 -36.48 -15.85 -8.18
C SER A 652 -37.71 -16.23 -7.35
N GLN A 653 -38.32 -17.41 -7.62
CA GLN A 653 -39.47 -17.93 -6.89
C GLN A 653 -39.11 -18.97 -5.81
N GLN A 654 -37.84 -19.29 -5.62
CA GLN A 654 -37.33 -20.14 -4.54
C GLN A 654 -36.69 -19.31 -3.43
#